data_138bd04b3358b3f0ae7b9e7834af2980
#
_entry.id   138bd04b3358b3f0ae7b9e7834af2980
#
_cell.length_a   1.000
_cell.length_b   1.000
_cell.length_c   1.000
_cell.angle_alpha   90.00
_cell.angle_beta   90.00
_cell.angle_gamma   90.00
#
_symmetry.space_group_name_H-M   'P 1'
#
loop_
_entity.id
_entity.type
_entity.pdbx_description
1 polymer ?
#
loop_
_entity_poly.entity_id
_entity_poly.type
_entity_poly.pdbx_seq_one_letter_code
_entity_poly.pdbx_strand_id
1 'polypeptide(L)'
;MKKLISTIIILSLSTLAITAQTYRMENKHLARIIQVTDGRLHTQTILNKQAQTELTPTSCDEFSLRFSIPGETENTDYILSAKDFIVTSVSPYANPERPESKGYQFQLRGKENDFSLIVYYELASNDAFCRKSLRFTSNQDILLKRVNVEAIAFEDAYKNYTLKKITARGSAQWKPGLGQPVYTTKTGTFWGIEFPAANNEVSNGQINCGYLWGQIISKNTPYTSYNSIIGVSGDVHAIDNAFYTYINKIRKRPLRLQIQYNSWFDYSRKVSKEKFIRSVEKINDELVTKRGCQPLNAYIIDDGWQDTSKEADWSDKVWTINSKFQPDFTDCFHSVQKAHSQLGLWLSPGCLFGGQPMMPRMQEYGFETLSYGMSMTGKKYMLKLEERVLELARMGISYFKFDGLFGHLNLRDFDIADNPFPSSNDERLNDSHFDEQKGYYLSAGTERLIQIFDKLNTVNPDIFIAITNGAYLSPWWLQYIDIVWLINAGDAAKGDNRTGELVYRDQIYHQIWKEENTKFPMSAIFNHEPKKTQTNETPETFRDYLYMNFSRGTGFIELYIKTDSLSPTDWDILSDGLKWARKAFPTFNNVVMHGGSPQRNEVYGYTAWTEKQGYISLHNPSEKSQSYHLKLDKALGVPETKKRFKVDSPITNIQERSLSRHYHYGDTISVTLSPKEIIILDFIR
;
A
#
# COMPACT_ATOMS: atom_id res chain seq x y z
N MET A 1 41.05 24.92 -83.75
CA MET A 1 40.66 23.64 -83.10
C MET A 1 40.70 23.83 -81.55
N LYS A 2 39.58 24.11 -80.93
CA LYS A 2 39.49 24.24 -79.48
C LYS A 2 38.83 22.94 -78.92
N LYS A 3 39.55 22.18 -78.08
CA LYS A 3 39.00 21.03 -77.38
C LYS A 3 38.24 21.48 -76.22
N LEU A 4 36.92 21.16 -76.16
CA LEU A 4 36.07 21.27 -74.99
C LEU A 4 36.37 20.06 -74.06
N ILE A 5 36.79 20.31 -72.83
CA ILE A 5 36.92 19.30 -71.78
C ILE A 5 35.64 19.43 -70.98
N SER A 6 34.76 18.42 -71.06
CA SER A 6 33.54 18.31 -70.15
C SER A 6 33.99 17.66 -68.85
N THR A 7 33.95 18.40 -67.76
CA THR A 7 34.11 17.91 -66.40
C THR A 7 32.81 17.33 -65.91
N ILE A 8 32.73 16.03 -65.75
CA ILE A 8 31.58 15.34 -65.09
C ILE A 8 31.79 15.46 -63.60
N ILE A 9 30.93 16.23 -62.90
CA ILE A 9 30.85 16.27 -61.48
C ILE A 9 29.96 15.09 -61.02
N ILE A 10 30.58 14.06 -60.47
CA ILE A 10 29.88 12.96 -59.82
C ILE A 10 29.47 13.48 -58.41
N LEU A 11 28.20 13.86 -58.25
CA LEU A 11 27.63 14.04 -56.93
C LEU A 11 27.49 12.64 -56.25
N SER A 12 28.37 12.33 -55.35
CA SER A 12 28.17 11.19 -54.44
C SER A 12 27.06 11.55 -53.43
N LEU A 13 25.84 11.08 -53.67
CA LEU A 13 24.85 10.98 -52.64
C LEU A 13 25.33 9.97 -51.59
N SER A 14 25.92 10.45 -50.52
CA SER A 14 26.09 9.65 -49.31
C SER A 14 24.71 9.42 -48.71
N THR A 15 24.13 8.25 -48.94
CA THR A 15 23.01 7.75 -48.15
C THR A 15 23.55 7.62 -46.73
N LEU A 16 23.15 8.54 -45.87
CA LEU A 16 23.33 8.39 -44.43
C LEU A 16 22.59 7.11 -44.03
N ALA A 17 23.35 6.04 -43.81
CA ALA A 17 22.81 4.81 -43.25
C ALA A 17 22.25 5.15 -41.85
N ILE A 18 20.96 4.99 -41.67
CA ILE A 18 20.29 5.12 -40.38
C ILE A 18 20.92 4.02 -39.50
N THR A 19 21.79 4.41 -38.58
CA THR A 19 22.43 3.47 -37.64
C THR A 19 21.56 3.33 -36.42
N ALA A 20 20.72 2.29 -36.41
CA ALA A 20 19.97 1.89 -35.21
C ALA A 20 20.90 1.06 -34.30
N GLN A 21 21.08 1.50 -33.07
CA GLN A 21 21.77 0.74 -32.03
C GLN A 21 20.77 0.09 -31.10
N THR A 22 20.92 -1.20 -30.85
CA THR A 22 19.99 -1.98 -30.02
C THR A 22 20.68 -2.42 -28.72
N TYR A 23 20.00 -2.20 -27.63
CA TYR A 23 20.42 -2.55 -26.27
C TYR A 23 19.40 -3.52 -25.67
N ARG A 24 19.85 -4.71 -25.31
CA ARG A 24 18.99 -5.78 -24.81
C ARG A 24 19.25 -6.01 -23.33
N MET A 25 18.21 -5.82 -22.54
CA MET A 25 18.19 -6.11 -21.11
C MET A 25 17.27 -7.32 -20.91
N GLU A 26 17.82 -8.45 -20.45
CA GLU A 26 17.03 -9.68 -20.33
C GLU A 26 17.51 -10.62 -19.23
N ASN A 27 16.57 -11.42 -18.75
CA ASN A 27 16.79 -12.57 -17.91
C ASN A 27 15.87 -13.73 -18.33
N LYS A 28 15.70 -14.74 -17.48
CA LYS A 28 14.80 -15.89 -17.77
C LYS A 28 13.32 -15.54 -17.80
N HIS A 29 12.89 -14.41 -17.26
CA HIS A 29 11.47 -14.03 -17.12
C HIS A 29 11.00 -13.05 -18.19
N LEU A 30 11.81 -12.05 -18.47
CA LEU A 30 11.46 -10.98 -19.41
C LEU A 30 12.68 -10.45 -20.17
N ALA A 31 12.39 -9.73 -21.26
CA ALA A 31 13.36 -8.86 -21.90
C ALA A 31 12.72 -7.51 -22.23
N ARG A 32 13.50 -6.43 -22.12
CA ARG A 32 13.20 -5.11 -22.66
C ARG A 32 14.26 -4.79 -23.71
N ILE A 33 13.83 -4.51 -24.93
CA ILE A 33 14.70 -4.15 -26.04
C ILE A 33 14.56 -2.67 -26.28
N ILE A 34 15.67 -1.96 -26.15
CA ILE A 34 15.76 -0.50 -26.25
C ILE A 34 16.56 -0.18 -27.50
N GLN A 35 16.11 0.80 -28.26
CA GLN A 35 16.82 1.27 -29.45
C GLN A 35 17.17 2.76 -29.36
N VAL A 36 18.30 3.09 -29.99
CA VAL A 36 18.67 4.46 -30.32
C VAL A 36 18.69 4.57 -31.82
N THR A 37 17.73 5.27 -32.40
CA THR A 37 17.61 5.49 -33.86
C THR A 37 17.70 6.99 -34.12
N ASP A 38 18.64 7.43 -34.95
CA ASP A 38 18.91 8.85 -35.23
C ASP A 38 19.10 9.67 -33.93
N GLY A 39 19.78 9.09 -32.95
CA GLY A 39 20.01 9.69 -31.65
C GLY A 39 18.78 9.70 -30.72
N ARG A 40 17.65 9.11 -31.12
CA ARG A 40 16.41 9.07 -30.31
C ARG A 40 16.29 7.76 -29.54
N LEU A 41 16.05 7.88 -28.25
CA LEU A 41 15.80 6.75 -27.36
C LEU A 41 14.35 6.29 -27.47
N HIS A 42 14.11 4.99 -27.63
CA HIS A 42 12.78 4.39 -27.54
C HIS A 42 12.85 2.90 -27.17
N THR A 43 11.80 2.42 -26.48
CA THR A 43 11.58 0.99 -26.29
C THR A 43 11.04 0.39 -27.58
N GLN A 44 11.74 -0.61 -28.12
CA GLN A 44 11.33 -1.32 -29.32
C GLN A 44 10.30 -2.40 -29.00
N THR A 45 10.55 -3.21 -27.95
CA THR A 45 9.65 -4.29 -27.56
C THR A 45 9.89 -4.73 -26.12
N ILE A 46 8.88 -5.33 -25.52
CA ILE A 46 8.94 -5.99 -24.21
C ILE A 46 8.44 -7.40 -24.37
N LEU A 47 9.26 -8.38 -23.96
CA LEU A 47 8.96 -9.80 -24.04
C LEU A 47 8.62 -10.34 -22.67
N ASN A 48 7.44 -10.90 -22.51
CA ASN A 48 7.11 -11.76 -21.38
C ASN A 48 7.49 -13.20 -21.75
N LYS A 49 8.68 -13.64 -21.34
CA LYS A 49 9.20 -14.97 -21.66
C LYS A 49 8.48 -16.10 -20.94
N GLN A 50 7.81 -15.79 -19.81
CA GLN A 50 7.06 -16.78 -19.04
C GLN A 50 5.76 -17.18 -19.74
N ALA A 51 5.01 -16.20 -20.26
CA ALA A 51 3.76 -16.41 -20.97
C ALA A 51 3.97 -16.50 -22.49
N GLN A 52 5.20 -16.31 -22.99
CA GLN A 52 5.54 -16.29 -24.42
C GLN A 52 4.74 -15.23 -25.20
N THR A 53 4.57 -14.05 -24.60
CA THR A 53 3.87 -12.92 -25.20
C THR A 53 4.82 -11.75 -25.44
N GLU A 54 4.48 -10.91 -26.41
CA GLU A 54 5.27 -9.76 -26.84
C GLU A 54 4.40 -8.50 -26.87
N LEU A 55 4.97 -7.37 -26.44
CA LEU A 55 4.39 -6.04 -26.53
C LEU A 55 5.28 -5.18 -27.43
N THR A 56 4.74 -4.82 -28.58
CA THR A 56 5.38 -3.86 -29.50
C THR A 56 4.65 -2.53 -29.42
N PRO A 57 5.32 -1.44 -29.05
CA PRO A 57 4.71 -0.12 -28.98
C PRO A 57 4.15 0.35 -30.33
N THR A 58 2.94 0.93 -30.33
CA THR A 58 2.38 1.66 -31.48
C THR A 58 2.94 3.08 -31.57
N SER A 59 3.26 3.66 -30.40
CA SER A 59 4.07 4.89 -30.28
C SER A 59 4.81 4.90 -28.95
N CYS A 60 5.94 5.57 -28.90
CA CYS A 60 6.81 5.60 -27.74
C CYS A 60 7.36 7.02 -27.52
N ASP A 61 6.87 7.68 -26.47
CA ASP A 61 7.44 8.91 -25.92
C ASP A 61 8.55 8.62 -24.91
N GLU A 62 8.66 7.35 -24.52
CA GLU A 62 9.55 6.78 -23.51
C GLU A 62 9.29 7.31 -22.11
N PHE A 63 9.29 8.62 -21.93
CA PHE A 63 8.94 9.36 -20.70
C PHE A 63 8.30 10.69 -21.10
N SER A 64 7.66 11.39 -20.12
CA SER A 64 7.28 12.79 -20.28
C SER A 64 7.43 13.58 -19.00
N LEU A 65 7.87 14.83 -19.12
CA LEU A 65 8.00 15.81 -18.05
C LEU A 65 7.10 16.99 -18.39
N ARG A 66 6.14 17.32 -17.51
CA ARG A 66 5.30 18.50 -17.66
C ARG A 66 5.65 19.51 -16.58
N PHE A 67 5.93 20.73 -16.99
CA PHE A 67 6.37 21.81 -16.11
C PHE A 67 5.95 23.18 -16.66
N SER A 68 6.04 24.20 -15.83
CA SER A 68 6.00 25.61 -16.23
C SER A 68 7.23 26.35 -15.68
N ILE A 69 7.49 27.54 -16.22
CA ILE A 69 8.61 28.37 -15.80
C ILE A 69 8.08 29.43 -14.84
N PRO A 70 8.54 29.48 -13.59
CA PRO A 70 8.10 30.51 -12.64
C PRO A 70 8.38 31.92 -13.14
N GLY A 71 7.37 32.78 -13.04
CA GLY A 71 7.46 34.20 -13.46
C GLY A 71 7.09 34.48 -14.92
N GLU A 72 6.78 33.49 -15.73
CA GLU A 72 6.16 33.72 -17.04
C GLU A 72 4.71 34.21 -16.87
N THR A 73 4.34 35.21 -17.67
CA THR A 73 3.02 35.87 -17.61
C THR A 73 1.86 35.02 -18.12
N GLU A 74 2.15 34.02 -18.93
CA GLU A 74 1.21 33.02 -19.37
C GLU A 74 1.52 31.70 -18.67
N ASN A 75 0.50 31.06 -18.09
CA ASN A 75 0.63 29.77 -17.39
C ASN A 75 0.82 28.64 -18.42
N THR A 76 1.88 28.76 -19.24
CA THR A 76 2.16 27.83 -20.33
C THR A 76 2.78 26.55 -19.77
N ASP A 77 2.13 25.42 -20.03
CA ASP A 77 2.70 24.11 -19.74
C ASP A 77 3.62 23.65 -20.86
N TYR A 78 4.85 23.35 -20.49
CA TYR A 78 5.82 22.70 -21.37
C TYR A 78 5.79 21.20 -21.12
N ILE A 79 5.85 20.42 -22.21
CA ILE A 79 5.92 18.96 -22.16
C ILE A 79 7.16 18.52 -22.94
N LEU A 80 8.08 17.83 -22.25
CA LEU A 80 9.25 17.21 -22.87
C LEU A 80 9.15 15.69 -22.81
N SER A 81 9.55 15.04 -23.88
CA SER A 81 9.63 13.57 -23.99
C SER A 81 10.97 13.17 -24.63
N ALA A 82 11.25 11.89 -24.80
CA ALA A 82 12.50 11.46 -25.44
C ALA A 82 12.68 12.02 -26.86
N LYS A 83 11.62 12.47 -27.52
CA LYS A 83 11.68 13.13 -28.85
C LYS A 83 12.41 14.48 -28.83
N ASP A 84 12.45 15.15 -27.69
CA ASP A 84 13.04 16.48 -27.49
C ASP A 84 14.52 16.40 -27.11
N PHE A 85 15.08 15.19 -27.10
CA PHE A 85 16.45 14.93 -26.68
C PHE A 85 17.23 14.13 -27.74
N ILE A 86 18.57 14.21 -27.63
CA ILE A 86 19.51 13.37 -28.35
C ILE A 86 20.34 12.58 -27.33
N VAL A 87 20.46 11.29 -27.55
CA VAL A 87 21.38 10.42 -26.78
C VAL A 87 22.82 10.79 -27.12
N THR A 88 23.58 11.17 -26.11
CA THR A 88 24.99 11.56 -26.24
C THR A 88 25.94 10.43 -25.88
N SER A 89 25.54 9.57 -24.96
CA SER A 89 26.30 8.38 -24.58
C SER A 89 25.44 7.30 -23.98
N VAL A 90 25.89 6.06 -24.10
CA VAL A 90 25.29 4.89 -23.46
C VAL A 90 26.41 4.08 -22.80
N SER A 91 26.16 3.65 -21.57
CA SER A 91 27.08 2.79 -20.83
C SER A 91 26.34 1.76 -19.98
N PRO A 92 26.99 0.63 -19.64
CA PRO A 92 26.46 -0.29 -18.65
C PRO A 92 26.18 0.43 -17.33
N TYR A 93 25.12 0.01 -16.65
CA TYR A 93 24.73 0.53 -15.36
C TYR A 93 24.57 -0.59 -14.34
N ALA A 94 25.14 -0.40 -13.16
CA ALA A 94 24.92 -1.23 -11.98
C ALA A 94 24.49 -0.29 -10.84
N ASN A 95 23.32 -0.55 -10.26
CA ASN A 95 22.81 0.26 -9.17
C ASN A 95 23.56 -0.07 -7.87
N PRO A 96 24.21 0.91 -7.21
CA PRO A 96 24.94 0.67 -5.97
C PRO A 96 24.05 0.12 -4.82
N GLU A 97 22.77 0.51 -4.80
CA GLU A 97 21.82 0.06 -3.80
C GLU A 97 21.20 -1.31 -4.11
N ARG A 98 21.31 -1.76 -5.36
CA ARG A 98 20.80 -3.04 -5.85
C ARG A 98 21.86 -3.74 -6.72
N PRO A 99 22.95 -4.21 -6.13
CA PRO A 99 24.12 -4.73 -6.87
C PRO A 99 23.82 -6.00 -7.71
N GLU A 100 22.71 -6.68 -7.42
CA GLU A 100 22.21 -7.80 -8.23
C GLU A 100 21.57 -7.37 -9.55
N SER A 101 21.27 -6.08 -9.71
CA SER A 101 20.69 -5.50 -10.93
C SER A 101 21.77 -5.03 -11.88
N LYS A 102 21.53 -5.28 -13.18
CA LYS A 102 22.36 -4.79 -14.28
C LYS A 102 21.48 -4.16 -15.33
N GLY A 103 22.04 -3.23 -16.08
CA GLY A 103 21.29 -2.55 -17.14
C GLY A 103 22.14 -1.54 -17.89
N TYR A 104 21.48 -0.48 -18.31
CA TYR A 104 22.09 0.60 -19.09
C TYR A 104 21.69 1.96 -18.55
N GLN A 105 22.59 2.93 -18.67
CA GLN A 105 22.27 4.35 -18.53
C GLN A 105 22.48 5.05 -19.87
N PHE A 106 21.48 5.85 -20.25
CA PHE A 106 21.49 6.68 -21.44
C PHE A 106 21.60 8.13 -21.02
N GLN A 107 22.64 8.83 -21.46
CA GLN A 107 22.78 10.26 -21.25
C GLN A 107 22.14 10.98 -22.43
N LEU A 108 21.25 11.90 -22.16
CA LEU A 108 20.49 12.67 -23.13
C LEU A 108 20.73 14.17 -22.94
N ARG A 109 20.81 14.89 -24.04
CA ARG A 109 20.87 16.35 -24.08
C ARG A 109 19.68 16.88 -24.85
N GLY A 110 19.05 17.93 -24.34
CA GLY A 110 17.97 18.62 -25.04
C GLY A 110 18.43 19.17 -26.39
N LYS A 111 17.59 19.10 -27.41
CA LYS A 111 17.84 19.62 -28.76
C LYS A 111 17.76 21.15 -28.80
N GLU A 112 16.63 21.65 -28.26
CA GLU A 112 16.27 23.07 -28.27
C GLU A 112 15.89 23.54 -26.86
N ASN A 113 16.30 22.80 -25.85
CA ASN A 113 16.01 23.08 -24.45
C ASN A 113 17.28 22.91 -23.61
N ASP A 114 17.28 23.50 -22.45
CA ASP A 114 18.41 23.54 -21.53
C ASP A 114 18.39 22.41 -20.51
N PHE A 115 17.86 21.24 -20.88
CA PHE A 115 17.85 20.07 -20.03
C PHE A 115 18.96 19.09 -20.37
N SER A 116 19.56 18.53 -19.31
CA SER A 116 20.33 17.28 -19.37
C SER A 116 19.57 16.21 -18.61
N LEU A 117 19.52 15.01 -19.17
CA LEU A 117 18.75 13.92 -18.60
C LEU A 117 19.52 12.60 -18.70
N ILE A 118 19.39 11.75 -17.68
CA ILE A 118 19.89 10.38 -17.71
C ILE A 118 18.69 9.45 -17.50
N VAL A 119 18.54 8.47 -18.37
CA VAL A 119 17.58 7.38 -18.23
C VAL A 119 18.31 6.14 -17.77
N TYR A 120 17.93 5.60 -16.63
CA TYR A 120 18.45 4.36 -16.08
C TYR A 120 17.46 3.22 -16.31
N TYR A 121 17.96 2.11 -16.77
CA TYR A 121 17.21 0.84 -16.85
C TYR A 121 17.98 -0.22 -16.07
N GLU A 122 17.25 -1.02 -15.30
CA GLU A 122 17.85 -2.08 -14.49
C GLU A 122 16.95 -3.31 -14.41
N LEU A 123 17.61 -4.48 -14.37
CA LEU A 123 16.97 -5.77 -14.27
C LEU A 123 17.86 -6.71 -13.44
N ALA A 124 17.33 -7.25 -12.36
CA ALA A 124 18.02 -8.30 -11.61
C ALA A 124 17.84 -9.67 -12.28
N SER A 125 18.82 -10.55 -12.09
CA SER A 125 18.88 -11.85 -12.79
C SER A 125 17.69 -12.77 -12.52
N ASN A 126 17.08 -12.64 -11.34
CA ASN A 126 15.96 -13.48 -10.88
C ASN A 126 14.60 -12.77 -10.80
N ASP A 127 14.52 -11.49 -11.21
CA ASP A 127 13.29 -10.72 -11.09
C ASP A 127 12.37 -10.90 -12.29
N ALA A 128 11.08 -11.07 -12.02
CA ALA A 128 10.04 -11.03 -13.05
C ALA A 128 9.57 -9.60 -13.34
N PHE A 129 10.39 -8.60 -13.06
CA PHE A 129 10.12 -7.20 -13.34
C PHE A 129 11.44 -6.43 -13.57
N CYS A 130 11.36 -5.39 -14.37
CA CYS A 130 12.47 -4.45 -14.60
C CYS A 130 12.07 -3.06 -14.08
N ARG A 131 13.09 -2.23 -13.80
CA ARG A 131 12.92 -0.85 -13.35
C ARG A 131 13.45 0.14 -14.36
N LYS A 132 12.91 1.35 -14.31
CA LYS A 132 13.40 2.53 -15.02
C LYS A 132 13.29 3.75 -14.11
N SER A 133 14.27 4.65 -14.17
CA SER A 133 14.22 5.94 -13.50
C SER A 133 14.85 7.03 -14.35
N LEU A 134 14.54 8.28 -14.00
CA LEU A 134 15.02 9.48 -14.68
C LEU A 134 15.82 10.32 -13.69
N ARG A 135 16.93 10.89 -14.16
CA ARG A 135 17.63 11.96 -13.43
C ARG A 135 17.85 13.11 -14.39
N PHE A 136 17.34 14.28 -14.07
CA PHE A 136 17.47 15.43 -14.94
C PHE A 136 17.86 16.70 -14.19
N THR A 137 18.40 17.65 -14.94
CA THR A 137 18.82 18.98 -14.46
C THR A 137 18.38 20.00 -15.50
N SER A 138 17.81 21.12 -15.05
CA SER A 138 17.50 22.29 -15.87
C SER A 138 18.47 23.42 -15.56
N ASN A 139 18.78 24.26 -16.53
CA ASN A 139 19.60 25.46 -16.31
C ASN A 139 18.77 26.68 -15.82
N GLN A 140 17.47 26.48 -15.58
CA GLN A 140 16.56 27.46 -14.99
C GLN A 140 15.64 26.80 -13.96
N ASP A 141 15.03 27.61 -13.09
CA ASP A 141 14.00 27.12 -12.17
C ASP A 141 12.78 26.65 -12.95
N ILE A 142 12.20 25.53 -12.57
CA ILE A 142 10.98 25.00 -13.16
C ILE A 142 9.98 24.60 -12.07
N LEU A 143 8.72 24.88 -12.27
CA LEU A 143 7.64 24.25 -11.50
C LEU A 143 7.30 22.92 -12.16
N LEU A 144 7.87 21.83 -11.63
CA LEU A 144 7.62 20.48 -12.14
C LEU A 144 6.23 20.02 -11.72
N LYS A 145 5.33 19.83 -12.70
CA LYS A 145 3.92 19.49 -12.45
C LYS A 145 3.68 17.99 -12.47
N ARG A 146 4.24 17.30 -13.46
CA ARG A 146 4.06 15.85 -13.62
C ARG A 146 5.31 15.18 -14.16
N VAL A 147 5.63 14.01 -13.62
CA VAL A 147 6.68 13.10 -14.14
C VAL A 147 6.01 11.81 -14.55
N ASN A 148 6.03 11.47 -15.83
CA ASN A 148 5.74 10.12 -16.32
C ASN A 148 7.06 9.45 -16.65
N VAL A 149 7.42 8.47 -15.86
CA VAL A 149 8.67 7.70 -16.10
C VAL A 149 8.49 6.72 -17.24
N GLU A 150 7.27 6.20 -17.43
CA GLU A 150 6.86 5.47 -18.63
C GLU A 150 5.76 6.25 -19.37
N ALA A 151 5.91 6.40 -20.69
CA ALA A 151 4.95 7.02 -21.58
C ALA A 151 4.97 6.26 -22.92
N ILE A 152 4.25 5.16 -23.02
CA ILE A 152 4.30 4.20 -24.14
C ILE A 152 2.90 3.76 -24.50
N ALA A 153 2.56 3.77 -25.80
CA ALA A 153 1.29 3.31 -26.32
C ALA A 153 1.38 1.90 -26.91
N PHE A 154 0.34 1.11 -26.67
CA PHE A 154 0.16 -0.23 -27.21
C PHE A 154 -1.28 -0.44 -27.68
N GLU A 155 -1.50 -1.41 -28.57
CA GLU A 155 -2.84 -1.80 -29.02
C GLU A 155 -3.64 -2.62 -27.98
N ASP A 156 -3.00 -3.00 -26.88
CA ASP A 156 -3.61 -3.83 -25.85
C ASP A 156 -4.64 -3.09 -25.02
N ALA A 157 -5.66 -3.84 -24.55
CA ALA A 157 -6.64 -3.34 -23.61
C ALA A 157 -6.08 -3.40 -22.18
N TYR A 158 -5.58 -2.28 -21.69
CA TYR A 158 -5.11 -2.14 -20.31
C TYR A 158 -6.24 -1.73 -19.38
N LYS A 159 -6.20 -2.28 -18.16
CA LYS A 159 -7.07 -1.87 -17.06
C LYS A 159 -6.30 -1.00 -16.09
N ASN A 160 -6.94 0.07 -15.67
CA ASN A 160 -6.42 0.96 -14.65
C ASN A 160 -7.55 1.42 -13.73
N TYR A 161 -7.18 1.99 -12.61
CA TYR A 161 -8.08 2.75 -11.77
C TYR A 161 -7.95 4.22 -12.13
N THR A 162 -8.98 4.77 -12.77
CA THR A 162 -9.08 6.21 -12.93
C THR A 162 -9.13 6.84 -11.54
N LEU A 163 -8.33 7.87 -11.30
CA LEU A 163 -8.47 8.71 -10.12
C LEU A 163 -9.91 9.22 -10.08
N LYS A 164 -10.71 8.59 -9.22
CA LYS A 164 -12.05 9.09 -8.94
C LYS A 164 -11.91 10.32 -8.06
N LYS A 165 -12.83 11.25 -8.20
CA LYS A 165 -12.95 12.54 -7.53
C LYS A 165 -12.23 12.60 -6.18
N ILE A 166 -11.20 13.41 -6.05
CA ILE A 166 -10.55 13.74 -4.79
C ILE A 166 -11.43 14.79 -4.12
N THR A 167 -11.96 14.50 -2.93
CA THR A 167 -12.77 15.43 -2.16
C THR A 167 -11.92 16.30 -1.24
N ALA A 168 -12.47 17.42 -0.78
CA ALA A 168 -11.81 18.30 0.18
C ALA A 168 -11.49 17.61 1.51
N ARG A 169 -12.31 16.65 1.91
CA ARG A 169 -12.04 15.76 3.03
C ARG A 169 -11.25 14.57 2.51
N GLY A 170 -9.99 14.48 2.91
CA GLY A 170 -9.15 13.32 2.60
C GLY A 170 -9.81 11.99 2.96
N SER A 171 -9.22 10.97 2.66
CA SER A 171 -9.27 9.56 3.00
C SER A 171 -10.56 8.78 3.15
N ALA A 172 -11.50 9.22 3.96
CA ALA A 172 -12.70 8.42 4.26
C ALA A 172 -13.65 8.23 3.07
N GLN A 173 -13.41 8.94 1.99
CA GLN A 173 -14.18 8.87 0.75
C GLN A 173 -13.33 8.53 -0.48
N TRP A 174 -12.08 8.17 -0.27
CA TRP A 174 -11.19 7.83 -1.37
C TRP A 174 -11.55 6.48 -1.92
N LYS A 175 -11.88 6.48 -3.18
CA LYS A 175 -11.95 5.25 -3.93
C LYS A 175 -10.54 4.88 -4.39
N PRO A 176 -10.21 3.57 -4.46
CA PRO A 176 -8.91 3.15 -4.93
C PRO A 176 -8.65 3.70 -6.34
N GLY A 177 -7.50 4.28 -6.51
CA GLY A 177 -7.10 4.91 -7.78
C GLY A 177 -5.66 5.35 -7.68
N LEU A 178 -5.36 6.17 -6.67
CA LEU A 178 -4.01 6.61 -6.41
C LEU A 178 -3.15 5.42 -5.97
N GLY A 179 -1.97 5.27 -6.59
CA GLY A 179 -1.06 4.18 -6.31
C GLY A 179 -1.44 2.82 -6.89
N GLN A 180 -2.51 2.70 -7.69
CA GLN A 180 -2.85 1.42 -8.30
C GLN A 180 -2.02 1.15 -9.57
N PRO A 181 -1.68 -0.12 -9.88
CA PRO A 181 -0.98 -0.47 -11.11
C PRO A 181 -1.90 -0.41 -12.33
N VAL A 182 -1.29 -0.26 -13.51
CA VAL A 182 -1.90 -0.59 -14.80
C VAL A 182 -1.59 -2.04 -15.12
N TYR A 183 -2.51 -2.79 -15.68
CA TYR A 183 -2.28 -4.19 -16.03
C TYR A 183 -3.10 -4.66 -17.24
N THR A 184 -2.63 -5.74 -17.89
CA THR A 184 -3.38 -6.42 -18.94
C THR A 184 -3.29 -7.93 -18.78
N THR A 185 -4.44 -8.60 -18.96
CA THR A 185 -4.52 -10.07 -19.00
C THR A 185 -4.14 -10.63 -20.38
N LYS A 186 -4.09 -9.81 -21.42
CA LYS A 186 -3.74 -10.25 -22.78
C LYS A 186 -2.28 -10.71 -22.87
N THR A 187 -1.37 -9.93 -22.29
CA THR A 187 0.07 -10.22 -22.32
C THR A 187 0.65 -10.57 -20.96
N GLY A 188 -0.15 -10.52 -19.91
CA GLY A 188 0.30 -10.84 -18.54
C GLY A 188 1.31 -9.86 -18.00
N THR A 189 1.10 -8.55 -18.20
CA THR A 189 1.99 -7.51 -17.70
C THR A 189 1.31 -6.54 -16.75
N PHE A 190 2.08 -6.01 -15.79
CA PHE A 190 1.65 -4.95 -14.88
C PHE A 190 2.71 -3.85 -14.81
N TRP A 191 2.25 -2.61 -14.59
CA TRP A 191 3.06 -1.41 -14.68
C TRP A 191 2.75 -0.47 -13.53
N GLY A 192 3.72 0.28 -13.04
CA GLY A 192 3.49 1.27 -12.00
C GLY A 192 4.75 2.02 -11.58
N ILE A 193 4.60 2.84 -10.54
CA ILE A 193 5.68 3.63 -9.93
C ILE A 193 5.85 3.20 -8.48
N GLU A 194 7.08 2.97 -8.04
CA GLU A 194 7.45 2.65 -6.66
C GLU A 194 7.32 3.89 -5.75
N PHE A 195 6.13 4.50 -5.78
CA PHE A 195 5.75 5.65 -4.98
C PHE A 195 4.28 5.54 -4.56
N PRO A 196 3.94 5.69 -3.26
CA PRO A 196 2.56 5.51 -2.82
C PRO A 196 1.55 6.44 -3.49
N ALA A 197 1.92 7.70 -3.75
CA ALA A 197 1.06 8.66 -4.44
C ALA A 197 1.17 8.60 -5.98
N ALA A 198 1.56 7.46 -6.53
CA ALA A 198 1.62 7.27 -7.99
C ALA A 198 0.25 7.46 -8.63
N ASN A 199 0.22 8.10 -9.79
CA ASN A 199 -0.94 8.24 -10.65
C ASN A 199 -0.64 7.52 -11.98
N ASN A 200 -0.84 6.21 -12.00
CA ASN A 200 -0.66 5.39 -13.18
C ASN A 200 -1.98 5.33 -13.96
N GLU A 201 -1.95 5.65 -15.23
CA GLU A 201 -3.17 5.75 -16.05
C GLU A 201 -2.95 5.25 -17.47
N VAL A 202 -4.05 4.92 -18.12
CA VAL A 202 -4.11 4.69 -19.57
C VAL A 202 -4.98 5.75 -20.18
N SER A 203 -4.43 6.51 -21.10
CA SER A 203 -5.14 7.56 -21.83
C SER A 203 -4.84 7.43 -23.32
N ASN A 204 -5.87 7.37 -24.14
CA ASN A 204 -5.75 7.23 -25.62
C ASN A 204 -4.81 6.08 -26.06
N GLY A 205 -4.87 4.94 -25.36
CA GLY A 205 -4.00 3.80 -25.65
C GLY A 205 -2.57 3.91 -25.11
N GLN A 206 -2.21 5.06 -24.54
CA GLN A 206 -0.89 5.26 -23.93
C GLN A 206 -0.93 4.96 -22.43
N ILE A 207 0.01 4.14 -21.98
CA ILE A 207 0.30 3.92 -20.57
C ILE A 207 1.19 5.07 -20.10
N ASN A 208 0.75 5.79 -19.06
CA ASN A 208 1.50 6.80 -18.36
C ASN A 208 1.70 6.35 -16.92
N CYS A 209 2.89 5.85 -16.58
CA CYS A 209 3.24 5.55 -15.20
C CYS A 209 4.05 6.71 -14.62
N GLY A 210 3.45 7.41 -13.67
CA GLY A 210 4.02 8.64 -13.15
C GLY A 210 3.35 9.13 -11.87
N TYR A 211 3.57 10.39 -11.56
CA TYR A 211 3.00 11.06 -10.40
C TYR A 211 2.94 12.58 -10.62
N LEU A 212 2.03 13.22 -9.90
CA LEU A 212 1.93 14.68 -9.80
C LEU A 212 2.95 15.16 -8.77
N TRP A 213 3.60 16.30 -9.02
CA TRP A 213 4.66 16.81 -8.15
C TRP A 213 4.36 18.19 -7.58
N GLY A 214 4.15 19.20 -8.43
CA GLY A 214 3.74 20.53 -8.05
C GLY A 214 4.77 21.33 -7.24
N GLN A 215 6.07 21.00 -7.37
CA GLN A 215 7.13 21.67 -6.62
C GLN A 215 8.18 22.26 -7.54
N ILE A 216 8.83 23.33 -7.09
CA ILE A 216 9.91 23.98 -7.82
C ILE A 216 11.18 23.13 -7.72
N ILE A 217 11.78 22.86 -8.87
CA ILE A 217 13.13 22.32 -8.99
C ILE A 217 14.03 23.49 -9.36
N SER A 218 14.96 23.80 -8.46
CA SER A 218 15.85 24.92 -8.64
C SER A 218 16.85 24.66 -9.76
N LYS A 219 17.26 25.73 -10.43
CA LYS A 219 18.30 25.77 -11.45
C LYS A 219 19.52 24.94 -11.03
N ASN A 220 20.00 24.11 -11.96
CA ASN A 220 21.18 23.25 -11.80
C ASN A 220 21.08 22.23 -10.65
N THR A 221 19.90 22.06 -10.03
CA THR A 221 19.67 21.04 -9.01
C THR A 221 19.18 19.76 -9.68
N PRO A 222 19.89 18.64 -9.52
CA PRO A 222 19.44 17.37 -10.09
C PRO A 222 18.16 16.88 -9.38
N TYR A 223 17.18 16.47 -10.16
CA TYR A 223 15.99 15.76 -9.68
C TYR A 223 16.07 14.30 -10.12
N THR A 224 15.81 13.37 -9.21
CA THR A 224 15.74 11.93 -9.50
C THR A 224 14.32 11.45 -9.27
N SER A 225 13.74 10.80 -10.28
CA SER A 225 12.39 10.26 -10.19
C SER A 225 12.34 9.01 -9.31
N TYR A 226 11.15 8.68 -8.82
CA TYR A 226 10.84 7.32 -8.34
C TYR A 226 11.00 6.32 -9.49
N ASN A 227 11.23 5.03 -9.17
CA ASN A 227 11.35 3.99 -10.18
C ASN A 227 9.98 3.66 -10.77
N SER A 228 9.89 3.54 -12.07
CA SER A 228 8.81 2.77 -12.69
C SER A 228 9.18 1.29 -12.71
N ILE A 229 8.15 0.45 -12.73
CA ILE A 229 8.29 -0.99 -12.90
C ILE A 229 7.45 -1.49 -14.08
N ILE A 230 7.97 -2.49 -14.76
CA ILE A 230 7.23 -3.34 -15.70
C ILE A 230 7.44 -4.77 -15.24
N GLY A 231 6.38 -5.43 -14.80
CA GLY A 231 6.42 -6.80 -14.33
C GLY A 231 5.65 -7.73 -15.25
N VAL A 232 6.00 -9.02 -15.19
CA VAL A 232 5.41 -10.08 -16.02
C VAL A 232 4.87 -11.23 -15.17
N SER A 233 3.79 -11.83 -15.66
CA SER A 233 3.19 -13.04 -15.09
C SER A 233 3.33 -14.21 -16.08
N GLY A 234 3.66 -15.38 -15.57
CA GLY A 234 3.65 -16.61 -16.37
C GLY A 234 2.25 -17.13 -16.68
N ASP A 235 1.27 -16.72 -15.88
CA ASP A 235 -0.16 -16.97 -16.12
C ASP A 235 -0.87 -15.63 -16.33
N VAL A 236 -1.32 -15.39 -17.55
CA VAL A 236 -1.98 -14.13 -17.91
C VAL A 236 -3.30 -13.90 -17.15
N HIS A 237 -3.90 -14.93 -16.60
CA HIS A 237 -5.10 -14.84 -15.78
C HIS A 237 -4.83 -14.70 -14.28
N ALA A 238 -3.56 -14.87 -13.86
CA ALA A 238 -3.13 -14.79 -12.47
C ALA A 238 -2.13 -13.64 -12.23
N ILE A 239 -2.36 -12.48 -12.83
CA ILE A 239 -1.52 -11.28 -12.69
C ILE A 239 -1.38 -10.86 -11.23
N ASP A 240 -2.44 -11.01 -10.44
CA ASP A 240 -2.45 -10.67 -9.02
C ASP A 240 -1.36 -11.41 -8.24
N ASN A 241 -1.17 -12.69 -8.52
CA ASN A 241 -0.13 -13.49 -7.86
C ASN A 241 1.28 -12.97 -8.20
N ALA A 242 1.53 -12.61 -9.45
CA ALA A 242 2.81 -12.04 -9.88
C ALA A 242 3.02 -10.66 -9.26
N PHE A 243 1.99 -9.82 -9.25
CA PHE A 243 2.04 -8.50 -8.65
C PHE A 243 2.28 -8.57 -7.13
N TYR A 244 1.58 -9.43 -6.39
CA TYR A 244 1.80 -9.59 -4.95
C TYR A 244 3.16 -10.22 -4.63
N THR A 245 3.68 -11.09 -5.50
CA THR A 245 5.07 -11.60 -5.37
C THR A 245 6.06 -10.46 -5.51
N TYR A 246 5.87 -9.55 -6.49
CA TYR A 246 6.67 -8.35 -6.63
C TYR A 246 6.55 -7.45 -5.38
N ILE A 247 5.34 -7.13 -4.92
CA ILE A 247 5.12 -6.31 -3.72
C ILE A 247 5.80 -6.92 -2.48
N ASN A 248 5.67 -8.24 -2.29
CA ASN A 248 6.32 -8.93 -1.17
C ASN A 248 7.86 -8.87 -1.26
N LYS A 249 8.42 -8.80 -2.45
CA LYS A 249 9.86 -8.63 -2.65
C LYS A 249 10.36 -7.23 -2.28
N ILE A 250 9.59 -6.19 -2.61
CA ILE A 250 10.00 -4.80 -2.37
C ILE A 250 9.59 -4.25 -1.01
N ARG A 251 8.80 -5.00 -0.22
CA ARG A 251 8.42 -4.58 1.13
C ARG A 251 9.65 -4.26 1.98
N LYS A 252 9.49 -3.27 2.88
CA LYS A 252 10.54 -2.91 3.84
C LYS A 252 10.96 -4.11 4.68
N ARG A 253 9.99 -4.93 5.08
CA ARG A 253 10.17 -6.16 5.86
C ARG A 253 9.29 -7.28 5.30
N PRO A 254 9.71 -8.55 5.39
CA PRO A 254 8.83 -9.67 5.09
C PRO A 254 7.51 -9.58 5.89
N LEU A 255 6.44 -10.15 5.34
CA LEU A 255 5.18 -10.26 6.07
C LEU A 255 5.42 -10.95 7.41
N ARG A 256 4.96 -10.33 8.49
CA ARG A 256 5.04 -10.87 9.86
C ARG A 256 3.66 -10.84 10.51
N LEU A 257 3.40 -11.81 11.35
CA LEU A 257 2.17 -11.85 12.13
C LEU A 257 2.33 -10.98 13.37
N GLN A 258 1.57 -9.91 13.41
CA GLN A 258 1.47 -9.01 14.55
C GLN A 258 0.18 -9.31 15.30
N ILE A 259 0.28 -9.85 16.51
CA ILE A 259 -0.84 -10.04 17.43
C ILE A 259 -0.64 -9.10 18.60
N GLN A 260 -1.58 -8.20 18.82
CA GLN A 260 -1.43 -7.13 19.81
C GLN A 260 -2.73 -6.81 20.53
N TYR A 261 -2.61 -6.17 21.70
CA TYR A 261 -3.71 -5.54 22.42
C TYR A 261 -3.71 -4.03 22.17
N ASN A 262 -4.90 -3.45 22.06
CA ASN A 262 -5.09 -2.00 21.94
C ASN A 262 -6.05 -1.50 23.03
N SER A 263 -5.64 -0.44 23.74
CA SER A 263 -6.38 0.09 24.90
C SER A 263 -7.64 0.87 24.54
N TRP A 264 -7.87 1.20 23.25
CA TRP A 264 -8.98 2.06 22.85
C TRP A 264 -10.34 1.49 23.24
N PHE A 265 -10.60 0.25 22.93
CA PHE A 265 -11.90 -0.38 23.20
C PHE A 265 -12.11 -0.69 24.68
N ASP A 266 -11.04 -0.86 25.43
CA ASP A 266 -11.08 -1.13 26.87
C ASP A 266 -11.37 0.16 27.66
N TYR A 267 -10.64 1.23 27.37
CA TYR A 267 -10.66 2.45 28.18
C TYR A 267 -10.94 3.73 27.41
N SER A 268 -10.88 3.75 26.07
CA SER A 268 -10.95 4.97 25.28
C SER A 268 -9.93 6.01 25.82
N ARG A 269 -10.20 7.29 25.75
CA ARG A 269 -9.34 8.36 26.31
C ARG A 269 -9.15 8.32 27.82
N LYS A 270 -9.84 7.42 28.53
CA LYS A 270 -9.70 7.23 29.99
C LYS A 270 -8.57 6.26 30.34
N VAL A 271 -7.78 5.82 29.38
CA VAL A 271 -6.59 5.02 29.62
C VAL A 271 -5.62 5.76 30.56
N SER A 272 -5.02 5.03 31.50
CA SER A 272 -3.95 5.51 32.38
C SER A 272 -2.88 4.44 32.50
N LYS A 273 -1.74 4.81 33.08
CA LYS A 273 -0.63 3.90 33.34
C LYS A 273 -1.11 2.64 34.09
N GLU A 274 -1.82 2.83 35.20
CA GLU A 274 -2.29 1.71 36.05
C GLU A 274 -3.28 0.80 35.32
N LYS A 275 -4.21 1.39 34.57
CA LYS A 275 -5.20 0.64 33.79
C LYS A 275 -4.52 -0.17 32.70
N PHE A 276 -3.58 0.44 31.99
CA PHE A 276 -2.83 -0.22 30.94
C PHE A 276 -2.02 -1.39 31.49
N ILE A 277 -1.26 -1.20 32.57
CA ILE A 277 -0.48 -2.26 33.24
C ILE A 277 -1.39 -3.42 33.67
N ARG A 278 -2.53 -3.14 34.27
CA ARG A 278 -3.52 -4.16 34.66
C ARG A 278 -3.97 -4.99 33.46
N SER A 279 -4.23 -4.38 32.30
CA SER A 279 -4.63 -5.12 31.10
C SER A 279 -3.48 -5.97 30.56
N VAL A 280 -2.24 -5.47 30.58
CA VAL A 280 -1.04 -6.25 30.19
C VAL A 280 -0.92 -7.49 31.07
N GLU A 281 -0.97 -7.34 32.38
CA GLU A 281 -0.86 -8.44 33.35
C GLU A 281 -2.00 -9.46 33.18
N LYS A 282 -3.25 -8.98 33.03
CA LYS A 282 -4.41 -9.83 32.85
C LYS A 282 -4.34 -10.67 31.58
N ILE A 283 -4.02 -10.05 30.45
CA ILE A 283 -3.92 -10.74 29.15
C ILE A 283 -2.77 -11.75 29.16
N ASN A 284 -1.62 -11.36 29.72
CA ASN A 284 -0.47 -12.26 29.80
C ASN A 284 -0.77 -13.46 30.72
N ASP A 285 -1.42 -13.26 31.88
CA ASP A 285 -1.82 -14.33 32.75
C ASP A 285 -2.82 -15.28 32.08
N GLU A 286 -3.87 -14.74 31.46
CA GLU A 286 -4.93 -15.55 30.84
C GLU A 286 -4.45 -16.30 29.58
N LEU A 287 -3.72 -15.65 28.69
CA LEU A 287 -3.32 -16.29 27.42
C LEU A 287 -2.01 -17.06 27.53
N VAL A 288 -0.99 -16.49 28.18
CA VAL A 288 0.35 -17.09 28.19
C VAL A 288 0.48 -18.07 29.37
N THR A 289 0.26 -17.58 30.59
CA THR A 289 0.50 -18.41 31.80
C THR A 289 -0.50 -19.56 31.90
N LYS A 290 -1.80 -19.31 31.77
CA LYS A 290 -2.84 -20.32 31.96
C LYS A 290 -3.06 -21.22 30.74
N ARG A 291 -2.88 -20.66 29.51
CA ARG A 291 -3.28 -21.36 28.25
C ARG A 291 -2.12 -21.67 27.31
N GLY A 292 -0.89 -21.29 27.68
CA GLY A 292 0.31 -21.62 26.91
C GLY A 292 0.37 -20.98 25.52
N CYS A 293 -0.30 -19.85 25.31
CA CYS A 293 -0.11 -19.06 24.09
C CYS A 293 1.31 -18.47 24.06
N GLN A 294 1.82 -18.21 22.87
CA GLN A 294 2.98 -17.33 22.74
C GLN A 294 2.58 -15.91 23.19
N PRO A 295 3.50 -15.14 23.78
CA PRO A 295 3.26 -13.74 24.12
C PRO A 295 2.71 -12.93 22.94
N LEU A 296 1.94 -11.88 23.24
CA LEU A 296 1.58 -10.90 22.21
C LEU A 296 2.83 -10.18 21.72
N ASN A 297 2.80 -9.71 20.47
CA ASN A 297 3.92 -8.95 19.91
C ASN A 297 4.01 -7.54 20.53
N ALA A 298 2.87 -6.92 20.80
CA ALA A 298 2.84 -5.57 21.38
C ALA A 298 1.57 -5.32 22.20
N TYR A 299 1.67 -4.34 23.11
CA TYR A 299 0.55 -3.70 23.80
C TYR A 299 0.56 -2.21 23.45
N ILE A 300 -0.59 -1.68 23.01
CA ILE A 300 -0.69 -0.33 22.46
C ILE A 300 -1.45 0.59 23.41
N ILE A 301 -0.83 1.70 23.77
CA ILE A 301 -1.51 2.83 24.40
C ILE A 301 -2.11 3.66 23.25
N ASP A 302 -3.43 3.65 23.12
CA ASP A 302 -4.17 4.40 22.11
C ASP A 302 -4.43 5.85 22.54
N ASP A 303 -5.28 6.61 21.83
CA ASP A 303 -5.63 8.01 22.13
C ASP A 303 -5.96 8.24 23.62
N GLY A 304 -5.28 9.19 24.24
CA GLY A 304 -5.50 9.57 25.65
C GLY A 304 -4.24 9.68 26.49
N TRP A 305 -3.05 9.47 25.92
CA TRP A 305 -1.75 9.64 26.60
C TRP A 305 -1.16 11.04 26.44
N GLN A 306 -1.53 11.73 25.38
CA GLN A 306 -1.05 13.07 25.04
C GLN A 306 -1.69 14.12 25.92
N ASP A 307 -0.91 15.15 26.26
CA ASP A 307 -1.37 16.30 27.02
C ASP A 307 -2.02 17.34 26.09
N THR A 308 -3.31 17.53 26.26
CA THR A 308 -4.09 18.58 25.60
C THR A 308 -4.86 19.45 26.62
N SER A 309 -4.37 19.50 27.86
CA SER A 309 -4.89 20.36 28.91
C SER A 309 -4.73 21.84 28.56
N LYS A 310 -5.30 22.71 29.37
CA LYS A 310 -5.14 24.16 29.19
C LYS A 310 -3.70 24.63 29.43
N GLU A 311 -2.96 23.88 30.21
CA GLU A 311 -1.58 24.14 30.59
C GLU A 311 -0.57 23.51 29.62
N ALA A 312 -1.03 22.62 28.72
CA ALA A 312 -0.14 21.95 27.78
C ALA A 312 0.56 22.95 26.84
N ASP A 313 1.83 22.79 26.65
CA ASP A 313 2.63 23.57 25.72
C ASP A 313 3.23 22.65 24.62
N TRP A 314 2.87 22.93 23.36
CA TRP A 314 3.40 22.25 22.18
C TRP A 314 4.27 23.18 21.31
N SER A 315 4.67 24.32 21.83
CA SER A 315 5.46 25.31 21.06
C SER A 315 6.80 24.77 20.60
N ASP A 316 7.47 23.97 21.44
CA ASP A 316 8.76 23.33 21.14
C ASP A 316 8.63 21.82 20.90
N LYS A 317 7.88 21.13 21.75
CA LYS A 317 7.67 19.67 21.66
C LYS A 317 6.19 19.36 21.51
N VAL A 318 5.81 18.81 20.36
CA VAL A 318 4.43 18.35 20.11
C VAL A 318 4.17 16.98 20.75
N TRP A 319 2.91 16.62 20.97
CA TRP A 319 2.52 15.31 21.54
C TRP A 319 3.22 15.02 22.87
N THR A 320 3.16 15.97 23.81
CA THR A 320 3.68 15.82 25.17
C THR A 320 2.84 14.83 25.99
N ILE A 321 3.46 14.23 27.00
CA ILE A 321 2.83 13.20 27.86
C ILE A 321 1.97 13.90 28.93
N ASN A 322 0.73 13.45 29.10
CA ASN A 322 -0.17 13.98 30.12
C ASN A 322 0.11 13.40 31.53
N SER A 323 -0.56 13.97 32.54
CA SER A 323 -0.39 13.57 33.94
C SER A 323 -0.68 12.09 34.24
N LYS A 324 -1.50 11.41 33.43
CA LYS A 324 -1.83 9.99 33.61
C LYS A 324 -0.68 9.03 33.29
N PHE A 325 0.33 9.51 32.57
CA PHE A 325 1.53 8.74 32.16
C PHE A 325 2.85 9.37 32.59
N GLN A 326 2.78 10.49 33.32
CA GLN A 326 4.00 11.15 33.83
C GLN A 326 4.78 10.27 34.83
N PRO A 327 6.10 10.43 34.92
CA PRO A 327 6.93 11.38 34.14
C PRO A 327 7.17 10.88 32.70
N ASP A 328 7.01 9.57 32.46
CA ASP A 328 7.26 8.91 31.19
C ASP A 328 6.55 7.54 31.14
N PHE A 329 6.87 6.71 30.15
CA PHE A 329 6.32 5.36 29.96
C PHE A 329 7.11 4.23 30.65
N THR A 330 8.06 4.54 31.55
CA THR A 330 8.98 3.53 32.14
C THR A 330 8.23 2.36 32.78
N ASP A 331 7.20 2.62 33.57
CA ASP A 331 6.41 1.55 34.23
C ASP A 331 5.65 0.70 33.20
N CYS A 332 5.14 1.34 32.12
CA CYS A 332 4.50 0.62 31.01
C CYS A 332 5.53 -0.26 30.27
N PHE A 333 6.74 0.23 30.03
CA PHE A 333 7.82 -0.56 29.43
C PHE A 333 8.16 -1.77 30.29
N HIS A 334 8.34 -1.61 31.58
CA HIS A 334 8.61 -2.72 32.49
C HIS A 334 7.51 -3.78 32.48
N SER A 335 6.24 -3.35 32.43
CA SER A 335 5.10 -4.27 32.38
C SER A 335 5.09 -5.10 31.09
N VAL A 336 5.25 -4.47 29.92
CA VAL A 336 5.26 -5.20 28.64
C VAL A 336 6.48 -6.08 28.49
N GLN A 337 7.64 -5.68 29.01
CA GLN A 337 8.85 -6.50 29.03
C GLN A 337 8.70 -7.77 29.88
N LYS A 338 8.04 -7.68 31.04
CA LYS A 338 7.68 -8.87 31.86
C LYS A 338 6.76 -9.82 31.10
N ALA A 339 5.92 -9.29 30.21
CA ALA A 339 5.06 -10.08 29.34
C ALA A 339 5.79 -10.55 28.06
N HIS A 340 7.09 -10.38 27.94
CA HIS A 340 7.90 -10.70 26.75
C HIS A 340 7.35 -10.04 25.47
N SER A 341 6.92 -8.79 25.58
CA SER A 341 6.22 -8.03 24.56
C SER A 341 6.82 -6.64 24.40
N GLN A 342 6.29 -5.85 23.47
CA GLN A 342 6.74 -4.51 23.15
C GLN A 342 5.67 -3.47 23.45
N LEU A 343 6.11 -2.22 23.68
CA LEU A 343 5.20 -1.08 23.85
C LEU A 343 4.99 -0.36 22.53
N GLY A 344 3.72 -0.08 22.22
CA GLY A 344 3.34 0.74 21.07
C GLY A 344 2.53 1.94 21.48
N LEU A 345 2.53 2.95 20.61
CA LEU A 345 1.75 4.17 20.77
C LEU A 345 0.90 4.47 19.55
N TRP A 346 -0.26 5.04 19.81
CA TRP A 346 -1.09 5.74 18.85
C TRP A 346 -0.68 7.21 18.75
N LEU A 347 -0.77 7.78 17.55
CA LEU A 347 -0.52 9.19 17.29
C LEU A 347 -1.25 9.60 16.02
N SER A 348 -1.80 10.83 15.96
CA SER A 348 -2.46 11.37 14.78
C SER A 348 -1.58 12.42 14.08
N PRO A 349 -0.81 12.06 13.05
CA PRO A 349 0.10 13.00 12.38
C PRO A 349 -0.60 14.28 11.90
N GLY A 350 -1.79 14.16 11.31
CA GLY A 350 -2.58 15.31 10.87
C GLY A 350 -3.35 16.03 12.00
N CYS A 351 -3.17 15.65 13.26
CA CYS A 351 -3.97 16.13 14.40
C CYS A 351 -5.50 16.03 14.18
N LEU A 352 -5.95 15.06 13.39
CA LEU A 352 -7.39 14.86 13.13
C LEU A 352 -8.13 14.35 14.37
N PHE A 353 -7.41 13.63 15.21
CA PHE A 353 -7.88 13.04 16.46
C PHE A 353 -6.91 13.39 17.59
N GLY A 354 -7.42 13.47 18.82
CA GLY A 354 -6.59 13.61 20.02
C GLY A 354 -5.78 14.91 20.16
N GLY A 355 -5.35 15.54 19.06
CA GLY A 355 -4.60 16.80 19.05
C GLY A 355 -5.45 18.06 18.83
N GLN A 356 -6.71 17.91 18.48
CA GLN A 356 -7.60 19.03 18.11
C GLN A 356 -7.70 20.14 19.16
N PRO A 357 -7.73 19.87 20.48
CA PRO A 357 -7.78 20.95 21.48
C PRO A 357 -6.56 21.87 21.44
N MET A 358 -5.45 21.41 20.87
CA MET A 358 -4.21 22.21 20.74
C MET A 358 -4.23 23.14 19.52
N MET A 359 -5.09 22.90 18.53
CA MET A 359 -5.06 23.60 17.24
C MET A 359 -5.03 25.14 17.36
N PRO A 360 -5.85 25.81 18.20
CA PRO A 360 -5.78 27.26 18.32
C PRO A 360 -4.40 27.76 18.79
N ARG A 361 -3.82 27.10 19.79
CA ARG A 361 -2.48 27.46 20.30
C ARG A 361 -1.37 27.15 19.28
N MET A 362 -1.48 26.04 18.56
CA MET A 362 -0.53 25.73 17.51
C MET A 362 -0.55 26.78 16.40
N GLN A 363 -1.72 27.33 16.07
CA GLN A 363 -1.81 28.47 15.17
C GLN A 363 -1.09 29.71 15.72
N GLU A 364 -1.29 30.03 17.01
CA GLU A 364 -0.58 31.12 17.70
C GLU A 364 0.94 30.90 17.72
N TYR A 365 1.40 29.66 17.85
CA TYR A 365 2.82 29.29 17.76
C TYR A 365 3.37 29.33 16.32
N GLY A 366 2.54 29.65 15.32
CA GLY A 366 2.93 29.75 13.91
C GLY A 366 3.16 28.40 13.24
N PHE A 367 2.46 27.36 13.68
CA PHE A 367 2.39 26.08 12.95
C PHE A 367 1.37 26.15 11.81
N GLU A 368 1.57 25.33 10.80
CA GLU A 368 0.75 25.31 9.58
C GLU A 368 -0.55 24.54 9.82
N THR A 369 -1.50 25.23 10.46
CA THR A 369 -2.82 24.69 10.77
C THR A 369 -3.76 24.83 9.58
N LEU A 370 -4.67 23.85 9.45
CA LEU A 370 -5.83 23.87 8.57
C LEU A 370 -7.09 24.03 9.40
N SER A 371 -8.23 24.23 8.78
CA SER A 371 -9.51 24.28 9.49
C SER A 371 -9.85 22.96 10.21
N TYR A 372 -9.28 21.85 9.76
CA TYR A 372 -9.43 20.53 10.38
C TYR A 372 -8.11 19.76 10.30
N GLY A 373 -7.26 19.95 11.28
CA GLY A 373 -5.97 19.30 11.39
C GLY A 373 -4.77 20.15 10.98
N MET A 374 -3.62 19.51 10.85
CA MET A 374 -2.35 20.12 10.48
C MET A 374 -2.04 19.86 9.02
N SER A 375 -1.34 20.81 8.36
CA SER A 375 -0.83 20.59 7.01
C SER A 375 0.29 19.53 7.02
N MET A 376 0.13 18.49 6.20
CA MET A 376 1.13 17.45 6.03
C MET A 376 2.34 17.90 5.19
N THR A 377 2.30 19.14 4.68
CA THR A 377 3.41 19.83 3.99
C THR A 377 3.99 20.97 4.81
N GLY A 378 3.43 21.21 6.01
CA GLY A 378 3.87 22.26 6.92
C GLY A 378 5.29 22.05 7.41
N LYS A 379 6.20 22.98 7.08
CA LYS A 379 7.63 22.82 7.36
C LYS A 379 7.91 22.74 8.86
N LYS A 380 7.32 23.64 9.65
CA LYS A 380 7.54 23.72 11.10
C LYS A 380 6.89 22.54 11.82
N TYR A 381 5.61 22.27 11.55
CA TYR A 381 4.91 21.18 12.21
C TYR A 381 5.51 19.82 11.90
N MET A 382 5.72 19.50 10.63
CA MET A 382 6.24 18.19 10.23
C MET A 382 7.67 17.95 10.72
N LEU A 383 8.47 19.02 10.93
CA LEU A 383 9.78 18.89 11.58
C LEU A 383 9.61 18.48 13.06
N LYS A 384 8.72 19.16 13.80
CA LYS A 384 8.46 18.85 15.22
C LYS A 384 7.82 17.46 15.40
N LEU A 385 6.95 17.07 14.49
CA LEU A 385 6.39 15.73 14.47
C LEU A 385 7.49 14.66 14.25
N GLU A 386 8.39 14.88 13.29
CA GLU A 386 9.52 13.99 13.04
C GLU A 386 10.41 13.87 14.28
N GLU A 387 10.85 15.00 14.86
CA GLU A 387 11.65 15.02 16.09
C GLU A 387 10.99 14.19 17.20
N ARG A 388 9.67 14.36 17.37
CA ARG A 388 8.93 13.68 18.43
C ARG A 388 8.79 12.17 18.20
N VAL A 389 8.44 11.73 17.01
CA VAL A 389 8.28 10.28 16.76
C VAL A 389 9.64 9.57 16.81
N LEU A 390 10.71 10.20 16.37
CA LEU A 390 12.07 9.66 16.50
C LEU A 390 12.53 9.59 17.96
N GLU A 391 12.20 10.60 18.78
CA GLU A 391 12.45 10.57 20.22
C GLU A 391 11.73 9.39 20.88
N LEU A 392 10.43 9.20 20.61
CA LEU A 392 9.63 8.10 21.15
C LEU A 392 10.21 6.75 20.71
N ALA A 393 10.63 6.60 19.46
CA ALA A 393 11.26 5.37 18.97
C ALA A 393 12.59 5.08 19.70
N ARG A 394 13.41 6.12 19.96
CA ARG A 394 14.67 5.98 20.74
C ARG A 394 14.42 5.65 22.21
N MET A 395 13.26 6.05 22.76
CA MET A 395 12.83 5.65 24.11
C MET A 395 12.42 4.17 24.18
N GLY A 396 12.24 3.48 23.03
CA GLY A 396 11.90 2.06 22.98
C GLY A 396 10.49 1.76 22.42
N ILE A 397 9.74 2.77 21.97
CA ILE A 397 8.47 2.50 21.27
C ILE A 397 8.76 1.75 19.98
N SER A 398 8.19 0.56 19.85
CA SER A 398 8.47 -0.36 18.74
C SER A 398 7.28 -0.58 17.80
N TYR A 399 6.13 0.02 18.10
CA TYR A 399 4.94 0.05 17.25
C TYR A 399 4.36 1.46 17.24
N PHE A 400 4.02 1.93 16.04
CA PHE A 400 3.26 3.16 15.87
C PHE A 400 1.98 2.91 15.07
N LYS A 401 0.85 3.36 15.64
CA LYS A 401 -0.42 3.53 14.92
C LYS A 401 -0.55 5.00 14.54
N PHE A 402 -0.23 5.33 13.30
CA PHE A 402 -0.40 6.67 12.76
C PHE A 402 -1.82 6.85 12.22
N ASP A 403 -2.66 7.52 13.00
CA ASP A 403 -4.08 7.71 12.73
C ASP A 403 -4.38 9.12 12.23
N GLY A 404 -5.11 9.24 11.12
CA GLY A 404 -5.45 10.53 10.55
C GLY A 404 -4.25 11.23 9.91
N LEU A 405 -3.81 10.74 8.75
CA LEU A 405 -2.70 11.32 7.99
C LEU A 405 -3.14 12.59 7.25
N PHE A 406 -4.06 12.44 6.30
CA PHE A 406 -4.58 13.54 5.50
C PHE A 406 -6.00 13.86 5.94
N GLY A 407 -6.20 14.97 6.67
CA GLY A 407 -7.52 15.47 7.05
C GLY A 407 -8.16 16.25 5.92
N HIS A 408 -7.91 17.55 5.93
CA HIS A 408 -8.23 18.41 4.80
C HIS A 408 -7.00 18.58 3.90
N LEU A 409 -7.25 18.80 2.61
CA LEU A 409 -6.20 19.10 1.67
C LEU A 409 -5.87 20.59 1.74
N ASN A 410 -4.59 20.93 1.59
CA ASN A 410 -4.12 22.31 1.60
C ASN A 410 -3.59 22.70 0.22
N LEU A 411 -4.34 23.50 -0.52
CA LEU A 411 -3.91 23.98 -1.83
C LEU A 411 -3.05 25.25 -1.75
N ARG A 412 -3.01 25.94 -0.59
CA ARG A 412 -2.24 27.17 -0.39
C ARG A 412 -0.73 26.95 -0.48
N ASP A 413 -0.26 25.76 -0.12
CA ASP A 413 1.16 25.43 -0.12
C ASP A 413 1.72 25.22 -1.54
N PHE A 414 0.85 25.16 -2.53
CA PHE A 414 1.21 25.04 -3.93
C PHE A 414 0.91 26.38 -4.61
N ASP A 415 1.95 27.20 -4.72
CA ASP A 415 1.90 28.53 -5.27
C ASP A 415 1.72 28.46 -6.81
N ILE A 416 0.52 28.06 -7.20
CA ILE A 416 0.05 28.19 -8.57
C ILE A 416 -0.54 29.57 -8.62
N ALA A 417 -0.03 30.42 -9.52
CA ALA A 417 -0.45 31.80 -9.70
C ALA A 417 -1.97 31.92 -9.55
N ASP A 418 -2.41 32.84 -8.70
CA ASP A 418 -3.82 33.11 -8.42
C ASP A 418 -4.58 31.98 -7.70
N ASN A 419 -3.94 31.25 -6.80
CA ASN A 419 -4.67 30.29 -5.98
C ASN A 419 -5.78 30.97 -5.14
N PRO A 420 -7.06 30.88 -5.56
CA PRO A 420 -8.16 31.60 -4.91
C PRO A 420 -8.62 30.96 -3.60
N PHE A 421 -7.96 29.89 -3.13
CA PHE A 421 -8.42 29.11 -1.98
C PHE A 421 -7.83 29.61 -0.68
N PRO A 422 -8.57 30.41 0.11
CA PRO A 422 -8.09 30.91 1.39
C PRO A 422 -8.08 29.84 2.49
N SER A 423 -8.85 28.76 2.35
CA SER A 423 -8.92 27.68 3.34
C SER A 423 -9.23 26.33 2.74
N SER A 424 -8.84 25.27 3.45
CA SER A 424 -9.12 23.88 3.11
C SER A 424 -10.59 23.46 3.27
N ASN A 425 -11.47 24.32 3.79
CA ASN A 425 -12.90 24.08 3.93
C ASN A 425 -13.73 24.62 2.76
N ASP A 426 -13.10 25.17 1.77
CA ASP A 426 -13.81 25.70 0.61
C ASP A 426 -14.48 24.55 -0.15
N GLU A 427 -15.79 24.63 -0.38
CA GLU A 427 -16.54 23.63 -1.14
C GLU A 427 -16.03 23.48 -2.58
N ARG A 428 -15.37 24.51 -3.12
CA ARG A 428 -14.70 24.45 -4.42
C ARG A 428 -13.64 23.36 -4.50
N LEU A 429 -13.04 22.94 -3.37
CA LEU A 429 -12.15 21.78 -3.31
C LEU A 429 -12.84 20.46 -3.71
N ASN A 430 -14.16 20.42 -3.77
CA ASN A 430 -14.90 19.28 -4.28
C ASN A 430 -15.02 19.30 -5.83
N ASP A 431 -14.65 20.41 -6.48
CA ASP A 431 -14.59 20.49 -7.92
C ASP A 431 -13.38 19.71 -8.46
N SER A 432 -13.62 18.87 -9.47
CA SER A 432 -12.59 18.09 -10.15
C SER A 432 -11.56 18.94 -10.92
N HIS A 433 -11.89 20.22 -11.21
CA HIS A 433 -10.94 21.16 -11.80
C HIS A 433 -9.67 21.33 -10.96
N PHE A 434 -9.76 21.10 -9.64
CA PHE A 434 -8.65 21.21 -8.70
C PHE A 434 -8.01 19.86 -8.34
N ASP A 435 -8.37 18.77 -9.00
CA ASP A 435 -7.84 17.43 -8.69
C ASP A 435 -6.32 17.35 -8.85
N GLU A 436 -5.78 18.12 -9.78
CA GLU A 436 -4.33 18.19 -9.96
C GLU A 436 -3.62 18.82 -8.77
N GLN A 437 -4.09 19.98 -8.28
CA GLN A 437 -3.53 20.66 -7.11
C GLN A 437 -3.67 19.81 -5.84
N LYS A 438 -4.81 19.12 -5.69
CA LYS A 438 -5.00 18.15 -4.61
C LYS A 438 -3.99 17.01 -4.71
N GLY A 439 -3.71 16.56 -5.94
CA GLY A 439 -2.67 15.57 -6.21
C GLY A 439 -1.26 16.03 -5.81
N TYR A 440 -0.94 17.30 -6.03
CA TYR A 440 0.34 17.87 -5.58
C TYR A 440 0.49 17.82 -4.06
N TYR A 441 -0.53 18.24 -3.33
CA TYR A 441 -0.54 18.16 -1.87
C TYR A 441 -0.34 16.74 -1.35
N LEU A 442 -1.03 15.77 -1.98
CA LEU A 442 -0.91 14.37 -1.60
C LEU A 442 0.48 13.81 -1.87
N SER A 443 1.07 14.14 -3.01
CA SER A 443 2.41 13.70 -3.34
C SER A 443 3.44 14.28 -2.37
N ALA A 444 3.39 15.58 -2.09
CA ALA A 444 4.32 16.24 -1.19
C ALA A 444 4.18 15.76 0.26
N GLY A 445 2.94 15.60 0.75
CA GLY A 445 2.69 15.06 2.09
C GLY A 445 3.09 13.59 2.21
N THR A 446 2.88 12.80 1.16
CA THR A 446 3.32 11.41 1.10
C THR A 446 4.84 11.32 1.16
N GLU A 447 5.55 12.12 0.37
CA GLU A 447 7.01 12.14 0.40
C GLU A 447 7.54 12.53 1.78
N ARG A 448 6.93 13.52 2.42
CA ARG A 448 7.32 13.93 3.78
C ARG A 448 7.11 12.80 4.80
N LEU A 449 6.01 12.05 4.70
CA LEU A 449 5.76 10.87 5.53
C LEU A 449 6.77 9.76 5.28
N ILE A 450 7.10 9.47 4.02
CA ILE A 450 8.12 8.48 3.65
C ILE A 450 9.45 8.80 4.32
N GLN A 451 9.89 10.06 4.29
CA GLN A 451 11.13 10.50 4.95
C GLN A 451 11.11 10.21 6.46
N ILE A 452 9.98 10.43 7.13
CA ILE A 452 9.80 10.12 8.56
C ILE A 452 9.86 8.60 8.78
N PHE A 453 9.15 7.82 7.96
CA PHE A 453 9.12 6.35 8.08
C PHE A 453 10.49 5.72 7.82
N ASP A 454 11.26 6.21 6.86
CA ASP A 454 12.62 5.74 6.61
C ASP A 454 13.56 6.03 7.78
N LYS A 455 13.45 7.21 8.39
CA LYS A 455 14.20 7.53 9.61
C LYS A 455 13.78 6.64 10.79
N LEU A 456 12.49 6.38 10.98
CA LEU A 456 12.00 5.43 11.99
C LEU A 456 12.55 4.03 11.75
N ASN A 457 12.52 3.55 10.52
CA ASN A 457 13.10 2.26 10.13
C ASN A 457 14.63 2.20 10.33
N THR A 458 15.31 3.34 10.28
CA THR A 458 16.75 3.43 10.58
C THR A 458 17.02 3.39 12.08
N VAL A 459 16.18 4.06 12.89
CA VAL A 459 16.30 4.06 14.36
C VAL A 459 16.00 2.68 14.92
N ASN A 460 14.98 2.02 14.41
CA ASN A 460 14.61 0.66 14.80
C ASN A 460 14.20 -0.16 13.57
N PRO A 461 15.09 -1.04 13.04
CA PRO A 461 14.76 -1.86 11.88
C PRO A 461 13.57 -2.83 12.08
N ASP A 462 13.25 -3.14 13.34
CA ASP A 462 12.13 -4.03 13.69
C ASP A 462 10.85 -3.28 14.07
N ILE A 463 10.83 -1.96 13.96
CA ILE A 463 9.64 -1.16 14.24
C ILE A 463 8.44 -1.64 13.40
N PHE A 464 7.23 -1.63 13.99
CA PHE A 464 6.01 -1.92 13.26
C PHE A 464 5.24 -0.63 13.02
N ILE A 465 4.93 -0.33 11.77
CA ILE A 465 4.25 0.90 11.38
C ILE A 465 2.90 0.57 10.75
N ALA A 466 1.83 1.03 11.40
CA ALA A 466 0.47 0.97 10.90
C ALA A 466 -0.03 2.37 10.54
N ILE A 467 -0.59 2.55 9.35
CA ILE A 467 -1.22 3.81 8.94
C ILE A 467 -2.72 3.64 8.76
N THR A 468 -3.47 4.63 9.20
CA THR A 468 -4.93 4.62 9.14
C THR A 468 -5.46 5.93 8.59
N ASN A 469 -6.72 6.17 8.67
CA ASN A 469 -7.46 7.37 8.23
C ASN A 469 -6.64 8.40 7.44
N GLY A 470 -6.94 8.57 6.15
CA GLY A 470 -6.18 9.42 5.28
C GLY A 470 -5.21 8.66 4.38
N ALA A 471 -4.91 7.41 4.69
CA ALA A 471 -4.16 6.57 3.77
C ALA A 471 -5.07 6.03 2.67
N TYR A 472 -4.57 6.05 1.46
CA TYR A 472 -5.17 5.38 0.31
C TYR A 472 -4.51 4.01 0.11
N LEU A 473 -5.22 3.06 -0.52
CA LEU A 473 -4.73 1.68 -0.71
C LEU A 473 -3.73 1.61 -1.87
N SER A 474 -2.56 2.22 -1.66
CA SER A 474 -1.43 2.03 -2.55
C SER A 474 -0.54 0.89 -2.03
N PRO A 475 -0.28 -0.15 -2.82
CA PRO A 475 0.59 -1.25 -2.39
C PRO A 475 2.05 -0.81 -2.17
N TRP A 476 2.46 0.30 -2.77
CA TRP A 476 3.82 0.86 -2.59
C TRP A 476 4.06 1.50 -1.22
N TRP A 477 3.02 1.72 -0.40
CA TRP A 477 3.20 2.03 1.02
C TRP A 477 4.04 0.98 1.74
N LEU A 478 3.93 -0.29 1.32
CA LEU A 478 4.60 -1.42 1.98
C LEU A 478 6.14 -1.39 1.87
N GLN A 479 6.71 -0.50 1.04
CA GLN A 479 8.13 -0.22 1.04
C GLN A 479 8.61 0.51 2.31
N TYR A 480 7.68 1.09 3.08
CA TYR A 480 8.00 1.98 4.21
C TYR A 480 7.33 1.55 5.51
N ILE A 481 6.17 0.91 5.42
CA ILE A 481 5.30 0.53 6.54
C ILE A 481 4.91 -0.94 6.47
N ASP A 482 4.23 -1.44 7.52
CA ASP A 482 3.82 -2.85 7.59
C ASP A 482 2.38 -3.06 7.10
N ILE A 483 1.43 -2.20 7.49
CA ILE A 483 -0.01 -2.37 7.20
C ILE A 483 -0.74 -1.04 7.00
N VAL A 484 -1.89 -1.14 6.31
CA VAL A 484 -2.79 -0.03 6.03
C VAL A 484 -4.20 -0.37 6.53
N TRP A 485 -4.92 0.63 7.04
CA TRP A 485 -6.32 0.51 7.46
C TRP A 485 -7.23 0.09 6.31
N LEU A 486 -8.22 -0.77 6.63
CA LEU A 486 -9.30 -1.10 5.71
C LEU A 486 -10.12 0.16 5.40
N ILE A 487 -9.85 0.76 4.25
CA ILE A 487 -10.50 1.99 3.78
C ILE A 487 -12.03 1.83 3.77
N ASN A 488 -12.76 2.89 4.06
CA ASN A 488 -14.22 2.94 4.16
C ASN A 488 -14.83 2.14 5.33
N ALA A 489 -14.02 1.58 6.21
CA ALA A 489 -14.49 0.90 7.39
C ALA A 489 -14.64 1.86 8.59
N GLY A 490 -15.56 1.55 9.49
CA GLY A 490 -15.63 2.21 10.81
C GLY A 490 -14.76 1.50 11.84
N ASP A 491 -14.48 2.16 12.96
CA ASP A 491 -13.69 1.61 14.09
C ASP A 491 -14.19 0.24 14.54
N ALA A 492 -15.49 0.13 14.75
CA ALA A 492 -16.15 -1.11 15.10
C ALA A 492 -17.05 -1.58 13.96
N ALA A 493 -17.07 -2.88 13.72
CA ALA A 493 -18.10 -3.47 12.87
C ALA A 493 -19.48 -3.16 13.44
N LYS A 494 -20.43 -2.90 12.55
CA LYS A 494 -21.83 -2.60 12.88
C LYS A 494 -22.69 -3.83 12.63
N GLY A 495 -23.66 -4.09 13.50
CA GLY A 495 -24.61 -5.18 13.39
C GLY A 495 -25.27 -5.49 14.72
N ASP A 496 -26.48 -6.04 14.67
CA ASP A 496 -27.23 -6.41 15.88
C ASP A 496 -26.75 -7.75 16.48
N ASN A 497 -25.97 -8.50 15.71
CA ASN A 497 -25.39 -9.77 16.09
C ASN A 497 -24.07 -10.04 15.32
N ARG A 498 -23.39 -11.15 15.60
CA ARG A 498 -22.12 -11.48 14.99
C ARG A 498 -22.18 -11.66 13.48
N THR A 499 -23.27 -12.22 12.95
CA THR A 499 -23.47 -12.32 11.49
C THR A 499 -23.53 -10.93 10.85
N GLY A 500 -24.29 -9.99 11.45
CA GLY A 500 -24.35 -8.61 10.96
C GLY A 500 -23.00 -7.91 11.00
N GLU A 501 -22.21 -8.09 12.07
CA GLU A 501 -20.87 -7.55 12.19
C GLU A 501 -19.90 -8.10 11.14
N LEU A 502 -19.95 -9.42 10.89
CA LEU A 502 -19.16 -10.05 9.82
C LEU A 502 -19.57 -9.53 8.46
N VAL A 503 -20.87 -9.50 8.15
CA VAL A 503 -21.38 -8.98 6.86
C VAL A 503 -20.96 -7.54 6.64
N TYR A 504 -21.08 -6.68 7.65
CA TYR A 504 -20.64 -5.28 7.55
C TYR A 504 -19.17 -5.17 7.13
N ARG A 505 -18.29 -5.93 7.77
CA ARG A 505 -16.85 -5.87 7.50
C ARG A 505 -16.52 -6.54 6.17
N ASP A 506 -17.04 -7.73 5.93
CA ASP A 506 -16.73 -8.54 4.75
C ASP A 506 -17.32 -7.97 3.46
N GLN A 507 -18.41 -7.17 3.54
CA GLN A 507 -18.91 -6.42 2.39
C GLN A 507 -17.92 -5.36 1.93
N ILE A 508 -17.18 -4.73 2.84
CA ILE A 508 -16.12 -3.77 2.48
C ILE A 508 -14.98 -4.50 1.76
N TYR A 509 -14.57 -5.68 2.25
CA TYR A 509 -13.61 -6.53 1.54
C TYR A 509 -14.12 -6.92 0.15
N HIS A 510 -15.38 -7.35 0.05
CA HIS A 510 -16.00 -7.70 -1.22
C HIS A 510 -15.97 -6.53 -2.21
N GLN A 511 -16.38 -5.34 -1.78
CA GLN A 511 -16.35 -4.14 -2.59
C GLN A 511 -14.94 -3.85 -3.12
N ILE A 512 -13.94 -3.85 -2.25
CA ILE A 512 -12.56 -3.48 -2.62
C ILE A 512 -11.95 -4.51 -3.57
N TRP A 513 -12.01 -5.80 -3.24
CA TRP A 513 -11.27 -6.83 -3.99
C TRP A 513 -12.07 -7.52 -5.09
N LYS A 514 -13.40 -7.64 -4.95
CA LYS A 514 -14.24 -8.33 -5.95
C LYS A 514 -14.93 -7.35 -6.92
N GLU A 515 -15.49 -6.26 -6.43
CA GLU A 515 -16.21 -5.30 -7.27
C GLU A 515 -15.27 -4.27 -7.91
N GLU A 516 -14.38 -3.68 -7.13
CA GLU A 516 -13.43 -2.67 -7.60
C GLU A 516 -12.10 -3.27 -8.11
N ASN A 517 -11.85 -4.54 -7.82
CA ASN A 517 -10.65 -5.28 -8.23
C ASN A 517 -9.34 -4.58 -7.86
N THR A 518 -9.30 -3.98 -6.65
CA THR A 518 -8.14 -3.25 -6.12
C THR A 518 -6.95 -4.18 -5.95
N LYS A 519 -5.78 -3.74 -6.35
CA LYS A 519 -4.52 -4.47 -6.20
C LYS A 519 -3.83 -4.05 -4.91
N PHE A 520 -4.16 -4.73 -3.82
CA PHE A 520 -3.51 -4.56 -2.52
C PHE A 520 -3.53 -5.90 -1.77
N PRO A 521 -2.43 -6.38 -1.17
CA PRO A 521 -2.42 -7.66 -0.46
C PRO A 521 -3.32 -7.60 0.78
N MET A 522 -4.34 -8.46 0.86
CA MET A 522 -5.23 -8.54 2.04
C MET A 522 -4.46 -8.80 3.33
N SER A 523 -3.32 -9.50 3.24
CA SER A 523 -2.45 -9.75 4.40
C SER A 523 -1.85 -8.48 5.03
N ALA A 524 -1.83 -7.36 4.30
CA ALA A 524 -1.32 -6.09 4.79
C ALA A 524 -2.43 -5.08 5.13
N ILE A 525 -3.65 -5.58 5.35
CA ILE A 525 -4.79 -4.79 5.83
C ILE A 525 -4.99 -5.04 7.31
N PHE A 526 -5.36 -3.99 8.05
CA PHE A 526 -5.89 -4.14 9.38
C PHE A 526 -7.27 -3.52 9.56
N ASN A 527 -8.01 -4.09 10.47
CA ASN A 527 -9.25 -3.60 11.02
C ASN A 527 -9.18 -3.80 12.54
N HIS A 528 -10.03 -3.12 13.32
CA HIS A 528 -10.02 -3.25 14.77
C HIS A 528 -10.79 -4.49 15.22
N GLU A 529 -10.23 -5.66 14.94
CA GLU A 529 -10.83 -6.97 15.24
C GLU A 529 -9.76 -8.01 15.62
N PRO A 530 -10.10 -9.01 16.42
CA PRO A 530 -11.44 -9.31 16.94
C PRO A 530 -11.83 -8.40 18.11
N LYS A 531 -13.13 -8.16 18.26
CA LYS A 531 -13.70 -7.45 19.41
C LYS A 531 -14.53 -8.38 20.29
N LYS A 532 -14.49 -8.14 21.61
CA LYS A 532 -15.35 -8.77 22.59
C LYS A 532 -15.90 -7.69 23.53
N THR A 533 -17.11 -7.28 23.27
CA THR A 533 -17.82 -6.26 24.05
C THR A 533 -19.23 -6.73 24.43
N GLN A 534 -19.74 -7.78 23.76
CA GLN A 534 -21.04 -8.36 24.02
C GLN A 534 -20.91 -9.50 25.02
N THR A 535 -21.74 -9.49 26.06
CA THR A 535 -21.73 -10.51 27.11
C THR A 535 -22.80 -11.58 26.90
N ASN A 536 -23.75 -11.39 25.97
CA ASN A 536 -24.92 -12.26 25.80
C ASN A 536 -24.82 -13.20 24.60
N GLU A 537 -23.68 -13.35 23.98
CA GLU A 537 -23.47 -14.32 22.91
C GLU A 537 -23.06 -15.68 23.46
N THR A 538 -23.40 -16.77 22.72
CA THR A 538 -22.95 -18.10 23.11
C THR A 538 -21.46 -18.28 22.82
N PRO A 539 -20.77 -19.20 23.52
CA PRO A 539 -19.39 -19.54 23.25
C PRO A 539 -19.16 -19.94 21.77
N GLU A 540 -20.06 -20.71 21.18
CA GLU A 540 -19.97 -21.15 19.77
C GLU A 540 -20.05 -19.96 18.82
N THR A 541 -20.94 -19.00 19.06
CA THR A 541 -21.07 -17.80 18.23
C THR A 541 -19.81 -16.97 18.28
N PHE A 542 -19.19 -16.81 19.46
CA PHE A 542 -17.92 -16.10 19.61
C PHE A 542 -16.76 -16.86 18.92
N ARG A 543 -16.70 -18.17 19.07
CA ARG A 543 -15.71 -19.03 18.41
C ARG A 543 -15.79 -18.88 16.89
N ASP A 544 -16.98 -19.05 16.31
CA ASP A 544 -17.19 -19.02 14.88
C ASP A 544 -16.86 -17.63 14.30
N TYR A 545 -17.24 -16.56 15.00
CA TYR A 545 -16.82 -15.19 14.67
C TYR A 545 -15.30 -15.04 14.65
N LEU A 546 -14.59 -15.55 15.64
CA LEU A 546 -13.13 -15.44 15.72
C LEU A 546 -12.46 -16.13 14.53
N TYR A 547 -12.83 -17.37 14.24
CA TYR A 547 -12.23 -18.12 13.15
C TYR A 547 -12.52 -17.50 11.79
N MET A 548 -13.75 -17.02 11.56
CA MET A 548 -14.09 -16.30 10.34
C MET A 548 -13.28 -15.02 10.20
N ASN A 549 -13.10 -14.27 11.29
CA ASN A 549 -12.29 -13.06 11.33
C ASN A 549 -10.82 -13.36 10.98
N PHE A 550 -10.21 -14.36 11.63
CA PHE A 550 -8.82 -14.73 11.38
C PHE A 550 -8.60 -15.31 9.98
N SER A 551 -9.62 -15.94 9.39
CA SER A 551 -9.55 -16.50 8.03
C SER A 551 -9.44 -15.45 6.94
N ARG A 552 -9.69 -14.15 7.22
CA ARG A 552 -9.35 -13.05 6.31
C ARG A 552 -7.86 -13.01 5.99
N GLY A 553 -7.03 -13.72 6.78
CA GLY A 553 -5.62 -13.92 6.53
C GLY A 553 -4.80 -12.63 6.60
N THR A 554 -5.20 -11.68 7.44
CA THR A 554 -4.42 -10.50 7.71
C THR A 554 -3.21 -10.84 8.56
N GLY A 555 -2.04 -10.29 8.24
CA GLY A 555 -0.84 -10.41 9.09
C GLY A 555 -0.95 -9.60 10.40
N PHE A 556 -2.15 -9.16 10.76
CA PHE A 556 -2.39 -8.30 11.90
C PHE A 556 -3.69 -8.69 12.62
N ILE A 557 -3.58 -8.96 13.90
CA ILE A 557 -4.67 -9.27 14.80
C ILE A 557 -4.61 -8.30 15.98
N GLU A 558 -5.60 -7.43 16.09
CA GLU A 558 -5.68 -6.46 17.17
C GLU A 558 -6.80 -6.83 18.13
N LEU A 559 -6.44 -7.21 19.36
CA LEU A 559 -7.41 -7.54 20.39
C LEU A 559 -8.13 -6.26 20.88
N TYR A 560 -9.28 -6.01 20.31
CA TYR A 560 -10.19 -4.93 20.64
C TYR A 560 -11.20 -5.43 21.68
N ILE A 561 -10.68 -5.73 22.86
CA ILE A 561 -11.41 -6.41 23.93
C ILE A 561 -11.49 -5.54 25.18
N LYS A 562 -12.58 -5.71 25.94
CA LYS A 562 -12.68 -5.26 27.32
C LYS A 562 -12.19 -6.40 28.20
N THR A 563 -10.99 -6.27 28.75
CA THR A 563 -10.29 -7.35 29.47
C THR A 563 -11.10 -7.93 30.63
N ASP A 564 -11.86 -7.10 31.33
CA ASP A 564 -12.70 -7.51 32.47
C ASP A 564 -14.03 -8.17 32.05
N SER A 565 -14.37 -8.16 30.75
CA SER A 565 -15.65 -8.70 30.24
C SER A 565 -15.54 -10.13 29.70
N LEU A 566 -14.36 -10.69 29.58
CA LEU A 566 -14.16 -12.05 29.09
C LEU A 566 -14.32 -13.07 30.21
N SER A 567 -15.17 -14.07 29.95
CA SER A 567 -15.27 -15.26 30.81
C SER A 567 -14.08 -16.20 30.62
N PRO A 568 -13.83 -17.16 31.52
CA PRO A 568 -12.81 -18.19 31.30
C PRO A 568 -12.98 -18.93 29.97
N THR A 569 -14.19 -19.24 29.56
CA THR A 569 -14.50 -19.88 28.28
C THR A 569 -14.17 -18.97 27.08
N ASP A 570 -14.41 -17.65 27.18
CA ASP A 570 -13.99 -16.71 26.11
C ASP A 570 -12.47 -16.69 25.95
N TRP A 571 -11.72 -16.73 27.06
CA TRP A 571 -10.26 -16.83 27.02
C TRP A 571 -9.77 -18.13 26.41
N ASP A 572 -10.45 -19.28 26.66
CA ASP A 572 -10.13 -20.57 26.02
C ASP A 572 -10.31 -20.47 24.51
N ILE A 573 -11.47 -19.96 24.07
CA ILE A 573 -11.81 -19.78 22.65
C ILE A 573 -10.82 -18.83 21.96
N LEU A 574 -10.50 -17.70 22.60
CA LEU A 574 -9.52 -16.74 22.06
C LEU A 574 -8.14 -17.38 21.93
N SER A 575 -7.70 -18.12 22.94
CA SER A 575 -6.42 -18.85 22.94
C SER A 575 -6.34 -19.83 21.77
N ASP A 576 -7.38 -20.64 21.56
CA ASP A 576 -7.40 -21.64 20.48
C ASP A 576 -7.42 -20.97 19.10
N GLY A 577 -8.20 -19.90 18.94
CA GLY A 577 -8.22 -19.11 17.71
C GLY A 577 -6.86 -18.49 17.38
N LEU A 578 -6.16 -17.92 18.38
CA LEU A 578 -4.82 -17.34 18.19
C LEU A 578 -3.78 -18.42 17.84
N LYS A 579 -3.84 -19.61 18.44
CA LYS A 579 -2.99 -20.74 18.07
C LYS A 579 -3.25 -21.17 16.62
N TRP A 580 -4.52 -21.23 16.22
CA TRP A 580 -4.88 -21.53 14.83
C TRP A 580 -4.35 -20.46 13.86
N ALA A 581 -4.52 -19.17 14.15
CA ALA A 581 -4.03 -18.09 13.32
C ALA A 581 -2.50 -18.17 13.12
N ARG A 582 -1.73 -18.49 14.19
CA ARG A 582 -0.27 -18.71 14.09
C ARG A 582 0.07 -19.91 13.21
N LYS A 583 -0.69 -21.01 13.31
CA LYS A 583 -0.53 -22.19 12.46
C LYS A 583 -0.84 -21.89 10.99
N ALA A 584 -1.87 -21.10 10.73
CA ALA A 584 -2.31 -20.73 9.38
C ALA A 584 -1.44 -19.64 8.73
N PHE A 585 -0.77 -18.80 9.53
CA PHE A 585 -0.02 -17.63 9.06
C PHE A 585 0.93 -17.87 7.88
N PRO A 586 1.68 -19.00 7.76
CA PRO A 586 2.52 -19.25 6.60
C PRO A 586 1.78 -19.19 5.25
N THR A 587 0.43 -19.31 5.25
CA THR A 587 -0.39 -19.22 4.05
C THR A 587 -0.79 -17.79 3.67
N PHE A 588 -0.67 -16.79 4.56
CA PHE A 588 -1.26 -15.46 4.41
C PHE A 588 -0.63 -14.57 3.32
N ASN A 589 0.42 -15.01 2.65
CA ASN A 589 1.05 -14.23 1.59
C ASN A 589 0.12 -13.95 0.41
N ASN A 590 -0.82 -14.83 0.11
CA ASN A 590 -1.78 -14.66 -0.98
C ASN A 590 -3.16 -15.18 -0.55
N VAL A 591 -3.94 -14.30 0.04
CA VAL A 591 -5.31 -14.59 0.46
C VAL A 591 -6.28 -14.24 -0.66
N VAL A 592 -7.22 -15.11 -0.92
CA VAL A 592 -8.27 -14.92 -1.92
C VAL A 592 -9.63 -14.93 -1.25
N MET A 593 -10.43 -13.89 -1.46
CA MET A 593 -11.85 -13.89 -1.13
C MET A 593 -12.62 -14.58 -2.24
N HIS A 594 -13.46 -15.55 -1.88
CA HIS A 594 -14.28 -16.29 -2.83
C HIS A 594 -15.77 -16.22 -2.49
N GLY A 595 -16.62 -16.67 -3.42
CA GLY A 595 -18.07 -16.66 -3.27
C GLY A 595 -18.73 -15.38 -3.71
N GLY A 596 -19.94 -15.14 -3.21
CA GLY A 596 -20.81 -14.04 -3.58
C GLY A 596 -20.72 -12.83 -2.65
N SER A 597 -21.70 -11.94 -2.74
CA SER A 597 -21.78 -10.72 -1.94
C SER A 597 -22.34 -10.99 -0.54
N PRO A 598 -21.58 -10.67 0.52
CA PRO A 598 -22.08 -10.74 1.90
C PRO A 598 -23.38 -9.95 2.09
N GLN A 599 -23.47 -8.76 1.50
CA GLN A 599 -24.64 -7.90 1.61
C GLN A 599 -25.90 -8.48 0.96
N ARG A 600 -25.74 -9.31 -0.06
CA ARG A 600 -26.86 -10.05 -0.68
C ARG A 600 -27.17 -11.37 0.00
N ASN A 601 -26.56 -11.63 1.16
CA ASN A 601 -26.68 -12.88 1.91
C ASN A 601 -26.25 -14.12 1.11
N GLU A 602 -25.30 -13.98 0.18
CA GLU A 602 -24.73 -15.08 -0.58
C GLU A 602 -23.57 -15.72 0.21
N VAL A 603 -23.33 -17.02 -0.01
CA VAL A 603 -22.19 -17.71 0.63
C VAL A 603 -20.88 -17.13 0.14
N TYR A 604 -20.00 -16.84 1.05
CA TYR A 604 -18.66 -16.30 0.79
C TYR A 604 -17.63 -16.83 1.79
N GLY A 605 -16.37 -16.56 1.53
CA GLY A 605 -15.30 -16.87 2.47
C GLY A 605 -13.93 -16.49 1.96
N TYR A 606 -12.92 -17.02 2.62
CA TYR A 606 -11.52 -16.73 2.35
C TYR A 606 -10.72 -18.01 2.23
N THR A 607 -9.66 -17.97 1.45
CA THR A 607 -8.76 -19.12 1.29
C THR A 607 -7.33 -18.64 1.08
N ALA A 608 -6.37 -19.41 1.59
CA ALA A 608 -4.97 -19.15 1.37
C ALA A 608 -4.15 -20.45 1.41
N TRP A 609 -3.08 -20.52 0.62
CA TRP A 609 -2.35 -21.74 0.38
C TRP A 609 -0.84 -21.55 0.33
N THR A 610 -0.14 -22.60 0.73
CA THR A 610 1.26 -22.88 0.41
C THR A 610 1.36 -24.24 -0.25
N GLU A 611 2.55 -24.65 -0.66
CA GLU A 611 2.83 -26.00 -1.13
C GLU A 611 2.46 -27.12 -0.12
N LYS A 612 2.42 -26.81 1.18
CA LYS A 612 2.27 -27.79 2.25
C LYS A 612 0.92 -27.75 2.95
N GLN A 613 0.27 -26.61 2.98
CA GLN A 613 -0.96 -26.41 3.74
C GLN A 613 -1.79 -25.28 3.15
N GLY A 614 -3.08 -25.29 3.46
CA GLY A 614 -4.02 -24.24 3.14
C GLY A 614 -5.21 -24.25 4.08
N TYR A 615 -6.09 -23.26 3.91
CA TYR A 615 -7.41 -23.28 4.55
C TYR A 615 -8.47 -22.70 3.62
N ILE A 616 -9.72 -23.05 3.91
CA ILE A 616 -10.92 -22.46 3.31
C ILE A 616 -11.88 -22.13 4.43
N SER A 617 -12.39 -20.89 4.46
CA SER A 617 -13.54 -20.52 5.28
C SER A 617 -14.78 -20.34 4.41
N LEU A 618 -15.94 -20.64 4.98
CA LEU A 618 -17.25 -20.45 4.35
C LEU A 618 -18.19 -19.83 5.38
N HIS A 619 -18.95 -18.82 4.98
CA HIS A 619 -20.00 -18.22 5.78
C HIS A 619 -21.28 -18.11 4.97
N ASN A 620 -22.37 -18.66 5.49
CA ASN A 620 -23.72 -18.45 4.98
C ASN A 620 -24.41 -17.38 5.83
N PRO A 621 -24.46 -16.11 5.43
CA PRO A 621 -25.10 -15.06 6.23
C PRO A 621 -26.63 -15.08 6.18
N SER A 622 -27.23 -15.93 5.32
CA SER A 622 -28.68 -16.01 5.08
C SER A 622 -29.44 -16.66 6.24
N GLU A 623 -30.74 -16.37 6.32
CA GLU A 623 -31.72 -17.10 7.15
C GLU A 623 -32.14 -18.44 6.55
N LYS A 624 -31.62 -18.83 5.38
CA LYS A 624 -31.93 -20.06 4.67
C LYS A 624 -30.66 -20.87 4.47
N SER A 625 -30.83 -22.21 4.42
CA SER A 625 -29.75 -23.10 4.00
C SER A 625 -29.37 -22.81 2.55
N GLN A 626 -28.08 -22.85 2.24
CA GLN A 626 -27.55 -22.63 0.90
C GLN A 626 -26.53 -23.72 0.55
N SER A 627 -26.64 -24.28 -0.67
CA SER A 627 -25.62 -25.16 -1.21
C SER A 627 -24.53 -24.37 -1.91
N TYR A 628 -23.29 -24.75 -1.69
CA TYR A 628 -22.12 -24.08 -2.25
C TYR A 628 -21.15 -25.11 -2.85
N HIS A 629 -20.63 -24.79 -4.02
CA HIS A 629 -19.68 -25.63 -4.75
C HIS A 629 -18.40 -24.83 -5.01
N LEU A 630 -17.25 -25.39 -4.64
CA LEU A 630 -15.96 -24.72 -4.71
C LEU A 630 -14.93 -25.65 -5.34
N LYS A 631 -14.40 -25.28 -6.50
CA LYS A 631 -13.35 -26.04 -7.18
C LYS A 631 -11.98 -25.66 -6.63
N LEU A 632 -11.20 -26.66 -6.25
CA LEU A 632 -9.84 -26.49 -5.72
C LEU A 632 -8.84 -26.30 -6.88
N ASP A 633 -8.67 -25.08 -7.33
CA ASP A 633 -7.80 -24.75 -8.45
C ASP A 633 -6.99 -23.45 -8.25
N LYS A 634 -6.30 -23.03 -9.29
CA LYS A 634 -5.44 -21.81 -9.28
C LYS A 634 -6.21 -20.54 -8.94
N ALA A 635 -7.51 -20.45 -9.26
CA ALA A 635 -8.31 -19.27 -8.94
C ALA A 635 -8.44 -19.04 -7.43
N LEU A 636 -8.32 -20.11 -6.65
CA LEU A 636 -8.32 -20.08 -5.19
C LEU A 636 -6.90 -20.05 -4.61
N GLY A 637 -5.87 -19.97 -5.44
CA GLY A 637 -4.47 -20.07 -5.00
C GLY A 637 -4.03 -21.48 -4.63
N VAL A 638 -4.82 -22.52 -4.92
CA VAL A 638 -4.46 -23.92 -4.62
C VAL A 638 -3.27 -24.32 -5.48
N PRO A 639 -2.19 -24.87 -4.90
CA PRO A 639 -1.03 -25.30 -5.67
C PRO A 639 -1.36 -26.51 -6.53
N GLU A 640 -0.96 -26.49 -7.81
CA GLU A 640 -1.09 -27.61 -8.71
C GLU A 640 -0.18 -28.75 -8.28
N THR A 641 -0.76 -29.84 -7.78
CA THR A 641 -0.03 -31.00 -7.28
C THR A 641 -0.81 -32.30 -7.50
N LYS A 642 -0.08 -33.41 -7.75
CA LYS A 642 -0.65 -34.75 -7.78
C LYS A 642 -0.89 -35.35 -6.39
N LYS A 643 -0.38 -34.71 -5.32
CA LYS A 643 -0.55 -35.17 -3.95
C LYS A 643 -1.90 -34.72 -3.42
N ARG A 644 -2.51 -35.56 -2.59
CA ARG A 644 -3.75 -35.22 -1.89
C ARG A 644 -3.50 -34.40 -0.65
N PHE A 645 -4.46 -33.58 -0.30
CA PHE A 645 -4.53 -32.86 0.97
C PHE A 645 -5.44 -33.64 1.93
N LYS A 646 -4.97 -33.86 3.15
CA LYS A 646 -5.82 -34.28 4.27
C LYS A 646 -6.58 -33.07 4.78
N VAL A 647 -7.90 -33.25 5.01
CA VAL A 647 -8.76 -32.19 5.52
C VAL A 647 -9.11 -32.44 6.97
N ASP A 648 -9.08 -31.37 7.75
CA ASP A 648 -9.53 -31.30 9.13
C ASP A 648 -10.26 -29.98 9.37
N SER A 649 -10.86 -29.79 10.54
CA SER A 649 -11.53 -28.53 10.88
C SER A 649 -11.40 -28.24 12.37
N PRO A 650 -11.07 -26.98 12.74
CA PRO A 650 -11.02 -26.61 14.15
C PRO A 650 -12.40 -26.40 14.79
N ILE A 651 -13.47 -26.20 14.00
CA ILE A 651 -14.79 -25.85 14.51
C ILE A 651 -15.95 -26.72 13.96
N THR A 652 -15.69 -27.55 12.95
CA THR A 652 -16.73 -28.30 12.24
C THR A 652 -16.43 -29.80 12.28
N ASN A 653 -17.43 -30.62 12.57
CA ASN A 653 -17.30 -32.06 12.39
C ASN A 653 -17.45 -32.41 10.89
N ILE A 654 -16.33 -32.70 10.23
CA ILE A 654 -16.24 -32.98 8.80
C ILE A 654 -17.12 -34.21 8.43
N GLN A 655 -17.20 -35.23 9.27
CA GLN A 655 -17.93 -36.43 9.01
C GLN A 655 -19.46 -36.19 9.01
N GLU A 656 -19.94 -35.38 9.94
CA GLU A 656 -21.37 -35.04 10.00
C GLU A 656 -21.79 -34.17 8.81
N ARG A 657 -20.86 -33.55 8.12
CA ARG A 657 -21.09 -32.71 6.94
C ARG A 657 -20.94 -33.45 5.62
N SER A 658 -20.72 -34.78 5.64
CA SER A 658 -20.48 -35.60 4.42
C SER A 658 -19.31 -35.06 3.56
N LEU A 659 -18.34 -34.34 4.17
CA LEU A 659 -17.16 -33.86 3.50
C LEU A 659 -16.08 -34.96 3.46
N SER A 660 -15.35 -35.04 2.35
CA SER A 660 -14.22 -35.96 2.22
C SER A 660 -13.07 -35.58 3.15
N ARG A 661 -12.42 -36.59 3.70
CA ARG A 661 -11.17 -36.37 4.46
C ARG A 661 -9.95 -36.09 3.58
N HIS A 662 -10.09 -36.22 2.26
CA HIS A 662 -9.00 -36.00 1.33
C HIS A 662 -9.55 -35.38 0.04
N TYR A 663 -8.80 -34.41 -0.48
CA TYR A 663 -9.06 -33.78 -1.76
C TYR A 663 -7.78 -33.64 -2.58
N HIS A 664 -7.92 -33.54 -3.91
CA HIS A 664 -6.84 -33.27 -4.83
C HIS A 664 -7.03 -31.90 -5.49
N TYR A 665 -5.99 -31.40 -6.10
CA TYR A 665 -6.11 -30.26 -7.02
C TYR A 665 -7.11 -30.62 -8.13
N GLY A 666 -8.05 -29.73 -8.41
CA GLY A 666 -9.12 -29.94 -9.39
C GLY A 666 -10.41 -30.51 -8.83
N ASP A 667 -10.40 -31.09 -7.62
CA ASP A 667 -11.62 -31.59 -6.97
C ASP A 667 -12.59 -30.45 -6.63
N THR A 668 -13.89 -30.79 -6.54
CA THR A 668 -14.93 -29.84 -6.10
C THR A 668 -15.41 -30.20 -4.70
N ILE A 669 -15.35 -29.24 -3.80
CA ILE A 669 -16.00 -29.31 -2.49
C ILE A 669 -17.45 -28.89 -2.69
N SER A 670 -18.38 -29.76 -2.30
CA SER A 670 -19.83 -29.50 -2.32
C SER A 670 -20.35 -29.57 -0.89
N VAL A 671 -20.96 -28.51 -0.40
CA VAL A 671 -21.45 -28.44 0.98
C VAL A 671 -22.76 -27.63 1.05
N THR A 672 -23.66 -28.04 1.91
CA THR A 672 -24.86 -27.28 2.26
C THR A 672 -24.62 -26.65 3.64
N LEU A 673 -24.63 -25.33 3.70
CA LEU A 673 -24.50 -24.59 4.93
C LEU A 673 -25.89 -24.26 5.49
N SER A 674 -26.08 -24.52 6.76
CA SER A 674 -27.28 -24.09 7.51
C SER A 674 -27.35 -22.54 7.61
N PRO A 675 -28.49 -21.96 8.02
CA PRO A 675 -28.57 -20.53 8.28
C PRO A 675 -27.50 -20.06 9.27
N LYS A 676 -26.82 -18.96 8.94
CA LYS A 676 -25.76 -18.30 9.77
C LYS A 676 -24.52 -19.16 10.04
N GLU A 677 -24.40 -20.28 9.35
CA GLU A 677 -23.29 -21.20 9.61
C GLU A 677 -21.96 -20.71 9.05
N ILE A 678 -20.91 -20.97 9.83
CA ILE A 678 -19.49 -20.79 9.46
C ILE A 678 -18.81 -22.15 9.46
N ILE A 679 -18.05 -22.43 8.42
CA ILE A 679 -17.22 -23.63 8.28
C ILE A 679 -15.78 -23.19 8.04
N ILE A 680 -14.85 -23.81 8.73
CA ILE A 680 -13.41 -23.65 8.49
C ILE A 680 -12.83 -25.02 8.17
N LEU A 681 -12.15 -25.13 7.04
CA LEU A 681 -11.46 -26.35 6.61
C LEU A 681 -9.97 -26.09 6.53
N ASP A 682 -9.19 -26.87 7.25
CA ASP A 682 -7.74 -26.91 7.18
C ASP A 682 -7.28 -28.02 6.23
N PHE A 683 -6.33 -27.72 5.38
CA PHE A 683 -5.75 -28.64 4.41
C PHE A 683 -4.27 -28.85 4.73
N ILE A 684 -3.84 -30.09 4.89
CA ILE A 684 -2.44 -30.47 5.18
C ILE A 684 -2.02 -31.55 4.19
N ARG A 685 -0.82 -31.39 3.62
CA ARG A 685 -0.24 -32.30 2.64
C ARG A 685 0.54 -33.44 3.28
#